data_5deb2fa21d38edeea350da707220201a
#
_entry.id   5deb2fa21d38edeea350da707220201a
#
_cell.length_a   1.000
_cell.length_b   1.000
_cell.length_c   1.000
_cell.angle_alpha   90.00
_cell.angle_beta   90.00
_cell.angle_gamma   90.00
#
_symmetry.space_group_name_H-M   'P 1'
#
loop_
_entity.id
_entity.type
_entity.pdbx_description
1 polymer ?
#
loop_
_entity_poly.entity_id
_entity_poly.type
_entity_poly.pdbx_seq_one_letter_code
_entity_poly.pdbx_strand_id
1 'polypeptide(L)'
;MFPDKQLVTGNDTGAKITIAVLATQPAEAEWIANEIEQRHAAGHPWSDFAVLYRTHRHRNLLVDTLMRRSIPFVIRNLSILQNRLVRDVLAYLRLVVSPSDNVACARVLAAPAWGVEPEDIARLAERAGRGSRLTLWDALQQALGELNFSGRLRSAPDLIAWINRLRRRMNEVTASEFLEELLDQLGMVLPTDDPDAPYLEQLRHYVQAWQPKSETRGLRELVEFLELFTEAGGEIPLEQEPERNAVQLMSAHAAKGLEFPHVFVIRLVHNGFPVRDREHLLEFPADLMKEEQPVGDFHIQEERRLFYVAVTRARRRLTLTTVVHARSKPSPFLDDIKLDLPLVHNDVVELNPKVDVPPEAEAEAPPVESSDQLFGAADPGARGYSRIGAWARTYRPPVFEPLRLSASAVDNYNSCPMKFLLANRWGVRGGPRAAMTFGNVMHTTIKHVVAELGRNRRLRFEDVAEIYEREWKSAGYSDDYQEEEYRKDGREQLRAFFESYRANPAGVLHQEKTFELAMAGNLIVTGRIDQVNQLEGREVEIVDYKTGSPRSELDAKKSLQLSIYAIAVRDQLERDPVRLTLYNLSTNEPVCSTRSDKQLIEARGKILEVADQIRAGHFPPKPGFVCRNCEFVPICPEHEHPVTIRPATRR
;
A
#
# COMPACT_ATOMS: atom_id res chain seq x y z
N MET A 1 36.24 7.69 14.28
CA MET A 1 36.53 8.68 13.21
C MET A 1 38.03 8.68 12.97
N PHE A 2 38.47 8.63 11.73
CA PHE A 2 39.90 8.76 11.38
C PHE A 2 40.18 10.25 11.13
N PRO A 3 40.70 10.99 12.11
CA PRO A 3 40.83 12.45 12.02
C PRO A 3 41.81 12.92 10.94
N ASP A 4 42.70 12.03 10.46
CA ASP A 4 43.74 12.38 9.51
C ASP A 4 43.47 11.96 8.06
N LYS A 5 42.24 11.52 7.76
CA LYS A 5 41.92 11.08 6.39
C LYS A 5 41.61 12.29 5.51
N GLN A 6 42.58 12.70 4.70
CA GLN A 6 42.36 13.68 3.62
C GLN A 6 41.77 12.99 2.41
N LEU A 7 40.61 13.51 1.96
CA LEU A 7 39.99 13.06 0.73
C LEU A 7 40.64 13.79 -0.45
N VAL A 8 41.10 13.03 -1.44
CA VAL A 8 41.66 13.56 -2.69
C VAL A 8 40.76 13.08 -3.85
N THR A 9 40.58 13.95 -4.83
CA THR A 9 39.87 13.61 -6.07
C THR A 9 40.84 13.66 -7.23
N GLY A 10 40.69 12.71 -8.18
CA GLY A 10 41.38 12.74 -9.46
C GLY A 10 40.54 13.39 -10.57
N ASN A 11 39.35 13.87 -10.26
CA ASN A 11 38.47 14.53 -11.22
C ASN A 11 38.85 15.99 -11.38
N ASP A 12 38.61 16.54 -12.58
CA ASP A 12 38.74 17.96 -12.87
C ASP A 12 37.71 18.77 -12.05
N THR A 13 37.96 20.09 -11.92
CA THR A 13 37.03 21.00 -11.27
C THR A 13 35.67 20.98 -11.99
N GLY A 14 34.64 20.57 -11.29
CA GLY A 14 33.27 20.50 -11.81
C GLY A 14 32.57 21.85 -11.84
N ALA A 15 31.29 21.82 -12.22
CA ALA A 15 30.43 22.99 -12.11
C ALA A 15 30.07 23.29 -10.65
N LYS A 16 29.68 24.53 -10.36
CA LYS A 16 29.15 24.92 -9.04
C LYS A 16 27.97 24.04 -8.63
N ILE A 17 27.89 23.73 -7.34
CA ILE A 17 26.76 22.99 -6.76
C ILE A 17 25.49 23.85 -6.89
N THR A 18 24.46 23.30 -7.46
CA THR A 18 23.18 23.97 -7.61
C THR A 18 22.20 23.48 -6.53
N ILE A 19 21.64 24.42 -5.75
CA ILE A 19 20.52 24.14 -4.84
C ILE A 19 19.27 24.79 -5.43
N ALA A 20 18.28 23.98 -5.84
CA ALA A 20 17.02 24.48 -6.38
C ALA A 20 15.91 24.36 -5.31
N VAL A 21 15.30 25.50 -5.00
CA VAL A 21 14.20 25.61 -4.04
C VAL A 21 12.89 25.74 -4.81
N LEU A 22 12.02 24.76 -4.72
CA LEU A 22 10.78 24.67 -5.47
C LEU A 22 9.57 24.87 -4.55
N ALA A 23 8.47 25.37 -5.09
CA ALA A 23 7.26 25.61 -4.31
C ALA A 23 6.45 24.34 -4.03
N THR A 24 6.47 23.37 -4.95
CA THR A 24 5.68 22.13 -4.87
C THR A 24 6.45 20.94 -5.41
N GLN A 25 6.00 19.73 -5.04
CA GLN A 25 6.58 18.48 -5.55
C GLN A 25 6.40 18.30 -7.07
N PRO A 26 5.24 18.61 -7.67
CA PRO A 26 5.10 18.63 -9.12
C PRO A 26 6.07 19.61 -9.80
N ALA A 27 6.27 20.81 -9.23
CA ALA A 27 7.23 21.77 -9.75
C ALA A 27 8.68 21.26 -9.69
N GLU A 28 9.03 20.49 -8.63
CA GLU A 28 10.32 19.82 -8.52
C GLU A 28 10.52 18.82 -9.67
N ALA A 29 9.54 17.96 -9.93
CA ALA A 29 9.60 16.97 -10.99
C ALA A 29 9.71 17.61 -12.38
N GLU A 30 8.90 18.63 -12.67
CA GLU A 30 8.93 19.38 -13.93
C GLU A 30 10.28 20.09 -14.14
N TRP A 31 10.80 20.72 -13.10
CA TRP A 31 12.08 21.43 -13.19
C TRP A 31 13.24 20.45 -13.47
N ILE A 32 13.27 19.31 -12.80
CA ILE A 32 14.30 18.28 -13.02
C ILE A 32 14.23 17.75 -14.46
N ALA A 33 13.02 17.44 -14.94
CA ALA A 33 12.83 17.00 -16.32
C ALA A 33 13.30 18.05 -17.33
N ASN A 34 12.99 19.33 -17.13
CA ASN A 34 13.48 20.43 -17.96
C ASN A 34 15.01 20.50 -17.98
N GLU A 35 15.66 20.41 -16.82
CA GLU A 35 17.11 20.44 -16.70
C GLU A 35 17.79 19.27 -17.43
N ILE A 36 17.19 18.10 -17.35
CA ILE A 36 17.66 16.90 -18.06
C ILE A 36 17.53 17.09 -19.58
N GLU A 37 16.36 17.53 -20.07
CA GLU A 37 16.12 17.76 -21.50
C GLU A 37 17.04 18.84 -22.07
N GLN A 38 17.22 19.96 -21.39
CA GLN A 38 18.11 21.03 -21.83
C GLN A 38 19.56 20.56 -22.00
N ARG A 39 20.05 19.76 -21.04
CA ARG A 39 21.41 19.22 -21.11
C ARG A 39 21.53 18.12 -22.14
N HIS A 40 20.49 17.29 -22.30
CA HIS A 40 20.45 16.32 -23.38
C HIS A 40 20.50 17.01 -24.75
N ALA A 41 19.74 18.09 -24.94
CA ALA A 41 19.80 18.89 -26.16
C ALA A 41 21.17 19.55 -26.39
N ALA A 42 21.94 19.79 -25.32
CA ALA A 42 23.31 20.25 -25.39
C ALA A 42 24.34 19.13 -25.70
N GLY A 43 23.87 17.90 -25.96
CA GLY A 43 24.69 16.78 -26.41
C GLY A 43 25.08 15.74 -25.35
N HIS A 44 24.53 15.82 -24.12
CA HIS A 44 24.74 14.81 -23.11
C HIS A 44 23.82 13.59 -23.34
N PRO A 45 24.32 12.35 -23.37
CA PRO A 45 23.47 11.17 -23.46
C PRO A 45 22.61 11.02 -22.21
N TRP A 46 21.45 10.38 -22.32
CA TRP A 46 20.54 10.15 -21.18
C TRP A 46 21.19 9.37 -20.03
N SER A 47 22.15 8.49 -20.34
CA SER A 47 22.91 7.71 -19.36
C SER A 47 23.83 8.54 -18.47
N ASP A 48 24.13 9.80 -18.85
CA ASP A 48 24.94 10.71 -18.03
C ASP A 48 24.19 11.24 -16.80
N PHE A 49 22.88 11.09 -16.76
CA PHE A 49 22.04 11.63 -15.70
C PHE A 49 21.64 10.57 -14.69
N ALA A 50 21.85 10.87 -13.41
CA ALA A 50 21.34 10.08 -12.29
C ALA A 50 20.49 10.95 -11.37
N VAL A 51 19.33 10.41 -10.94
CA VAL A 51 18.48 11.02 -9.93
C VAL A 51 18.44 10.11 -8.70
N LEU A 52 18.96 10.63 -7.61
CA LEU A 52 19.10 9.91 -6.34
C LEU A 52 18.03 10.36 -5.36
N TYR A 53 17.38 9.40 -4.72
CA TYR A 53 16.35 9.64 -3.72
C TYR A 53 16.57 8.78 -2.47
N ARG A 54 15.99 9.21 -1.35
CA ARG A 54 16.11 8.46 -0.08
C ARG A 54 15.12 7.30 0.01
N THR A 55 13.89 7.48 -0.46
CA THR A 55 12.84 6.46 -0.47
C THR A 55 12.18 6.39 -1.84
N HIS A 56 11.71 5.21 -2.21
CA HIS A 56 11.13 4.96 -3.54
C HIS A 56 9.93 5.88 -3.86
N ARG A 57 9.13 6.27 -2.88
CA ARG A 57 8.00 7.19 -3.07
C ARG A 57 8.42 8.59 -3.57
N HIS A 58 9.67 9.00 -3.32
CA HIS A 58 10.13 10.34 -3.72
C HIS A 58 10.27 10.50 -5.23
N ARG A 59 10.41 9.40 -5.97
CA ARG A 59 10.58 9.39 -7.43
C ARG A 59 9.26 9.42 -8.20
N ASN A 60 8.11 9.06 -7.59
CA ASN A 60 6.87 8.75 -8.33
C ASN A 60 6.42 9.89 -9.24
N LEU A 61 6.30 11.12 -8.73
CA LEU A 61 5.95 12.28 -9.55
C LEU A 61 6.96 12.56 -10.67
N LEU A 62 8.24 12.33 -10.42
CA LEU A 62 9.27 12.46 -11.44
C LEU A 62 9.11 11.38 -12.52
N VAL A 63 8.84 10.14 -12.14
CA VAL A 63 8.55 9.04 -13.08
C VAL A 63 7.37 9.42 -13.98
N ASP A 64 6.25 9.85 -13.41
CA ASP A 64 5.08 10.30 -14.17
C ASP A 64 5.43 11.45 -15.14
N THR A 65 6.26 12.39 -14.70
CA THR A 65 6.72 13.52 -15.55
C THR A 65 7.62 13.05 -16.68
N LEU A 66 8.61 12.18 -16.40
CA LEU A 66 9.50 11.62 -17.41
C LEU A 66 8.71 10.81 -18.46
N MET A 67 7.71 10.03 -18.01
CA MET A 67 6.81 9.29 -18.90
C MET A 67 6.04 10.22 -19.84
N ARG A 68 5.37 11.22 -19.29
CA ARG A 68 4.57 12.19 -20.05
C ARG A 68 5.43 12.92 -21.09
N ARG A 69 6.70 13.18 -20.78
CA ARG A 69 7.66 13.86 -21.67
C ARG A 69 8.41 12.89 -22.58
N SER A 70 8.15 11.59 -22.52
CA SER A 70 8.87 10.55 -23.29
C SER A 70 10.40 10.56 -23.06
N ILE A 71 10.84 10.93 -21.87
CA ILE A 71 12.26 10.87 -21.46
C ILE A 71 12.56 9.44 -21.03
N PRO A 72 13.53 8.75 -21.66
CA PRO A 72 13.86 7.37 -21.29
C PRO A 72 14.53 7.31 -19.92
N PHE A 73 14.10 6.40 -19.06
CA PHE A 73 14.69 6.18 -17.74
C PHE A 73 14.73 4.70 -17.38
N VAL A 74 15.59 4.38 -16.41
CA VAL A 74 15.69 3.06 -15.77
C VAL A 74 15.68 3.26 -14.26
N ILE A 75 14.88 2.46 -13.57
CA ILE A 75 14.86 2.43 -12.10
C ILE A 75 15.74 1.26 -11.66
N ARG A 76 16.90 1.56 -11.06
CA ARG A 76 17.84 0.54 -10.59
C ARG A 76 17.43 -0.08 -9.26
N ASN A 77 17.80 -1.34 -9.06
CA ASN A 77 17.48 -2.15 -7.89
C ASN A 77 15.97 -2.20 -7.58
N LEU A 78 15.14 -2.18 -8.62
CA LEU A 78 13.72 -2.43 -8.46
C LEU A 78 13.53 -3.93 -8.27
N SER A 79 12.77 -4.30 -7.22
CA SER A 79 12.36 -5.69 -7.06
C SER A 79 11.54 -6.15 -8.26
N ILE A 80 11.85 -7.33 -8.80
CA ILE A 80 11.05 -7.90 -9.91
C ILE A 80 9.58 -8.04 -9.53
N LEU A 81 9.28 -8.18 -8.24
CA LEU A 81 7.90 -8.22 -7.72
C LEU A 81 7.12 -6.92 -7.94
N GLN A 82 7.79 -5.83 -8.34
CA GLN A 82 7.16 -4.56 -8.71
C GLN A 82 6.97 -4.41 -10.23
N ASN A 83 7.58 -5.29 -11.03
CA ASN A 83 7.38 -5.29 -12.48
C ASN A 83 5.96 -5.72 -12.83
N ARG A 84 5.35 -5.05 -13.81
CA ARG A 84 3.97 -5.29 -14.25
C ARG A 84 3.73 -6.72 -14.70
N LEU A 85 4.58 -7.25 -15.60
CA LEU A 85 4.41 -8.59 -16.14
C LEU A 85 4.61 -9.68 -15.08
N VAL A 86 5.60 -9.49 -14.20
CA VAL A 86 5.78 -10.40 -13.05
C VAL A 86 4.53 -10.43 -12.17
N ARG A 87 3.92 -9.27 -11.91
CA ARG A 87 2.65 -9.19 -11.16
C ARG A 87 1.49 -9.85 -11.88
N ASP A 88 1.43 -9.74 -13.21
CA ASP A 88 0.42 -10.44 -14.00
C ASP A 88 0.59 -11.96 -13.84
N VAL A 89 1.81 -12.47 -13.99
CA VAL A 89 2.12 -13.89 -13.77
C VAL A 89 1.75 -14.32 -12.35
N LEU A 90 2.17 -13.57 -11.33
CA LEU A 90 1.84 -13.87 -9.94
C LEU A 90 0.32 -13.86 -9.69
N ALA A 91 -0.44 -13.00 -10.34
CA ALA A 91 -1.91 -12.99 -10.22
C ALA A 91 -2.52 -14.28 -10.78
N TYR A 92 -2.02 -14.80 -11.92
CA TYR A 92 -2.44 -16.10 -12.42
C TYR A 92 -2.08 -17.25 -11.47
N LEU A 93 -0.85 -17.28 -10.95
CA LEU A 93 -0.42 -18.30 -9.99
C LEU A 93 -1.31 -18.29 -8.75
N ARG A 94 -1.58 -17.11 -8.19
CA ARG A 94 -2.45 -16.93 -7.01
C ARG A 94 -3.88 -17.36 -7.29
N LEU A 95 -4.45 -17.00 -8.44
CA LEU A 95 -5.81 -17.40 -8.81
C LEU A 95 -5.93 -18.91 -9.00
N VAL A 96 -4.91 -19.56 -9.56
CA VAL A 96 -4.87 -21.02 -9.70
C VAL A 96 -4.83 -21.70 -8.35
N VAL A 97 -4.01 -21.23 -7.42
CA VAL A 97 -3.90 -21.77 -6.05
C VAL A 97 -5.16 -21.49 -5.25
N SER A 98 -5.67 -20.25 -5.31
CA SER A 98 -6.81 -19.79 -4.51
C SER A 98 -7.79 -18.95 -5.34
N PRO A 99 -8.88 -19.54 -5.86
CA PRO A 99 -9.94 -18.80 -6.54
C PRO A 99 -10.66 -17.77 -5.64
N SER A 100 -10.46 -17.85 -4.34
CA SER A 100 -10.99 -16.88 -3.39
C SER A 100 -10.19 -15.56 -3.34
N ASP A 101 -9.04 -15.48 -4.00
CA ASP A 101 -8.27 -14.25 -4.13
C ASP A 101 -8.94 -13.30 -5.15
N ASN A 102 -9.82 -12.44 -4.64
CA ASN A 102 -10.56 -11.49 -5.45
C ASN A 102 -9.66 -10.44 -6.12
N VAL A 103 -8.51 -10.09 -5.50
CA VAL A 103 -7.56 -9.13 -6.06
C VAL A 103 -6.82 -9.73 -7.25
N ALA A 104 -6.35 -10.98 -7.12
CA ALA A 104 -5.75 -11.72 -8.22
C ALA A 104 -6.78 -11.96 -9.34
N CYS A 105 -8.01 -12.35 -8.98
CA CYS A 105 -9.10 -12.54 -9.93
C CYS A 105 -9.40 -11.25 -10.71
N ALA A 106 -9.53 -10.11 -10.04
CA ALA A 106 -9.78 -8.83 -10.70
C ALA A 106 -8.64 -8.44 -11.66
N ARG A 107 -7.38 -8.70 -11.27
CA ARG A 107 -6.23 -8.44 -12.14
C ARG A 107 -6.23 -9.33 -13.39
N VAL A 108 -6.52 -10.61 -13.23
CA VAL A 108 -6.62 -11.57 -14.34
C VAL A 108 -7.78 -11.19 -15.27
N LEU A 109 -8.96 -10.88 -14.74
CA LEU A 109 -10.12 -10.45 -15.55
C LEU A 109 -9.84 -9.18 -16.35
N ALA A 110 -9.04 -8.27 -15.82
CA ALA A 110 -8.65 -7.05 -16.50
C ALA A 110 -7.62 -7.28 -17.63
N ALA A 111 -7.02 -8.46 -17.75
CA ALA A 111 -6.07 -8.76 -18.82
C ALA A 111 -6.76 -8.64 -20.20
N PRO A 112 -6.09 -8.05 -21.21
CA PRO A 112 -6.68 -7.83 -22.55
C PRO A 112 -7.27 -9.08 -23.18
N ALA A 113 -6.66 -10.24 -22.92
CA ALA A 113 -7.11 -11.55 -23.43
C ALA A 113 -8.56 -11.90 -23.08
N TRP A 114 -9.06 -11.38 -21.96
CA TRP A 114 -10.38 -11.78 -21.44
C TRP A 114 -11.48 -10.77 -21.74
N GLY A 115 -11.14 -9.57 -22.20
CA GLY A 115 -12.07 -8.54 -22.67
C GLY A 115 -13.12 -8.08 -21.65
N VAL A 116 -12.86 -8.28 -20.35
CA VAL A 116 -13.75 -7.83 -19.28
C VAL A 116 -13.51 -6.36 -19.00
N GLU A 117 -14.58 -5.57 -18.90
CA GLU A 117 -14.52 -4.13 -18.66
C GLU A 117 -14.63 -3.78 -17.15
N PRO A 118 -14.19 -2.57 -16.72
CA PRO A 118 -14.19 -2.19 -15.30
C PRO A 118 -15.59 -2.19 -14.68
N GLU A 119 -16.61 -1.84 -15.44
CA GLU A 119 -18.01 -1.88 -15.01
C GLU A 119 -18.47 -3.29 -14.67
N ASP A 120 -18.04 -4.27 -15.46
CA ASP A 120 -18.44 -5.66 -15.27
C ASP A 120 -17.70 -6.27 -14.07
N ILE A 121 -16.42 -5.92 -13.85
CA ILE A 121 -15.69 -6.29 -12.65
C ILE A 121 -16.38 -5.69 -11.40
N ALA A 122 -16.76 -4.41 -11.45
CA ALA A 122 -17.46 -3.76 -10.34
C ALA A 122 -18.83 -4.41 -10.05
N ARG A 123 -19.60 -4.79 -11.09
CA ARG A 123 -20.88 -5.51 -10.94
C ARG A 123 -20.71 -6.90 -10.35
N LEU A 124 -19.70 -7.65 -10.81
CA LEU A 124 -19.37 -8.96 -10.25
C LEU A 124 -18.95 -8.84 -8.77
N ALA A 125 -18.14 -7.83 -8.44
CA ALA A 125 -17.71 -7.58 -7.08
C ALA A 125 -18.86 -7.12 -6.17
N GLU A 126 -19.80 -6.31 -6.67
CA GLU A 126 -21.02 -5.94 -5.95
C GLU A 126 -21.87 -7.16 -5.61
N ARG A 127 -22.00 -8.09 -6.56
CA ARG A 127 -22.70 -9.37 -6.36
C ARG A 127 -22.03 -10.24 -5.31
N ALA A 128 -20.72 -10.33 -5.35
CA ALA A 128 -19.92 -11.04 -4.35
C ALA A 128 -19.99 -10.39 -2.96
N GLY A 129 -20.23 -9.06 -2.88
CA GLY A 129 -20.13 -8.27 -1.65
C GLY A 129 -21.40 -8.08 -0.83
N ARG A 130 -22.60 -8.23 -1.41
CA ARG A 130 -23.88 -7.91 -0.74
C ARG A 130 -24.39 -9.02 0.17
N GLY A 131 -23.69 -9.29 1.27
CA GLY A 131 -24.13 -10.31 2.24
C GLY A 131 -23.98 -11.76 1.76
N SER A 132 -23.49 -11.95 0.56
CA SER A 132 -23.15 -13.26 0.01
C SER A 132 -21.76 -13.68 0.51
N ARG A 133 -21.57 -14.97 0.69
CA ARG A 133 -20.25 -15.57 0.94
C ARG A 133 -19.48 -15.84 -0.37
N LEU A 134 -19.96 -15.29 -1.48
CA LEU A 134 -19.42 -15.54 -2.82
C LEU A 134 -18.11 -14.76 -3.02
N THR A 135 -17.17 -15.40 -3.67
CA THR A 135 -15.96 -14.76 -4.19
C THR A 135 -16.25 -14.09 -5.53
N LEU A 136 -15.33 -13.27 -6.03
CA LEU A 136 -15.43 -12.70 -7.38
C LEU A 136 -15.46 -13.80 -8.44
N TRP A 137 -14.73 -14.91 -8.20
CA TRP A 137 -14.71 -16.09 -9.04
C TRP A 137 -16.07 -16.81 -9.06
N ASP A 138 -16.70 -16.99 -7.90
CA ASP A 138 -18.04 -17.58 -7.82
C ASP A 138 -19.08 -16.71 -8.53
N ALA A 139 -18.99 -15.40 -8.36
CA ALA A 139 -19.86 -14.44 -9.02
C ALA A 139 -19.72 -14.49 -10.55
N LEU A 140 -18.46 -14.65 -11.04
CA LEU A 140 -18.18 -14.85 -12.46
C LEU A 140 -18.82 -16.13 -12.99
N GLN A 141 -18.65 -17.26 -12.29
CA GLN A 141 -19.24 -18.54 -12.68
C GLN A 141 -20.77 -18.48 -12.75
N GLN A 142 -21.41 -17.82 -11.79
CA GLN A 142 -22.86 -17.67 -11.77
C GLN A 142 -23.37 -16.71 -12.86
N ALA A 143 -22.60 -15.66 -13.18
CA ALA A 143 -22.97 -14.68 -14.20
C ALA A 143 -23.05 -15.27 -15.63
N LEU A 144 -22.35 -16.38 -15.92
CA LEU A 144 -22.38 -17.02 -17.23
C LEU A 144 -23.76 -17.51 -17.67
N GLY A 145 -24.66 -17.79 -16.72
CA GLY A 145 -26.04 -18.22 -16.99
C GLY A 145 -27.04 -17.07 -17.19
N GLU A 146 -26.63 -15.82 -17.07
CA GLU A 146 -27.52 -14.67 -17.03
C GLU A 146 -27.48 -13.83 -18.32
N LEU A 147 -28.66 -13.53 -18.86
CA LEU A 147 -28.85 -12.73 -20.08
C LEU A 147 -28.18 -11.33 -20.00
N ASN A 148 -28.06 -10.75 -18.82
CA ASN A 148 -27.47 -9.42 -18.61
C ASN A 148 -25.95 -9.36 -18.82
N PHE A 149 -25.28 -10.51 -18.80
CA PHE A 149 -23.84 -10.64 -18.99
C PHE A 149 -23.44 -11.35 -20.29
N SER A 150 -24.37 -12.06 -20.94
CA SER A 150 -24.09 -13.00 -22.04
C SER A 150 -23.36 -12.38 -23.25
N GLY A 151 -23.43 -11.06 -23.44
CA GLY A 151 -22.72 -10.36 -24.51
C GLY A 151 -21.39 -9.72 -24.12
N ARG A 152 -21.14 -9.55 -22.82
CA ARG A 152 -19.99 -8.80 -22.28
C ARG A 152 -18.88 -9.69 -21.73
N LEU A 153 -19.22 -10.90 -21.28
CA LEU A 153 -18.29 -11.88 -20.71
C LEU A 153 -18.01 -13.03 -21.70
N ARG A 154 -17.79 -12.74 -22.97
CA ARG A 154 -17.67 -13.76 -24.03
C ARG A 154 -16.53 -14.76 -23.78
N SER A 155 -15.39 -14.30 -23.26
CA SER A 155 -14.21 -15.12 -22.99
C SER A 155 -14.19 -15.72 -21.58
N ALA A 156 -15.15 -15.38 -20.71
CA ALA A 156 -15.18 -15.90 -19.35
C ALA A 156 -15.33 -17.44 -19.27
N PRO A 157 -16.12 -18.13 -20.12
CA PRO A 157 -16.16 -19.59 -20.15
C PRO A 157 -14.79 -20.21 -20.45
N ASP A 158 -14.04 -19.63 -21.39
CA ASP A 158 -12.71 -20.12 -21.76
C ASP A 158 -11.71 -19.89 -20.64
N LEU A 159 -11.75 -18.72 -19.98
CA LEU A 159 -10.95 -18.44 -18.80
C LEU A 159 -11.23 -19.46 -17.69
N ILE A 160 -12.50 -19.70 -17.35
CA ILE A 160 -12.88 -20.65 -16.31
C ILE A 160 -12.39 -22.06 -16.65
N ALA A 161 -12.61 -22.51 -17.88
CA ALA A 161 -12.17 -23.81 -18.32
C ALA A 161 -10.64 -23.94 -18.26
N TRP A 162 -9.91 -22.88 -18.65
CA TRP A 162 -8.46 -22.84 -18.65
C TRP A 162 -7.90 -22.85 -17.22
N ILE A 163 -8.37 -21.98 -16.33
CA ILE A 163 -7.95 -21.96 -14.91
C ILE A 163 -8.24 -23.32 -14.25
N ASN A 164 -9.39 -23.92 -14.52
CA ASN A 164 -9.71 -25.25 -13.95
C ASN A 164 -8.78 -26.37 -14.48
N ARG A 165 -8.27 -26.27 -15.72
CA ARG A 165 -7.22 -27.18 -16.23
C ARG A 165 -5.90 -26.94 -15.49
N LEU A 166 -5.47 -25.70 -15.33
CA LEU A 166 -4.26 -25.34 -14.60
C LEU A 166 -4.31 -25.79 -13.13
N ARG A 167 -5.46 -25.69 -12.48
CA ARG A 167 -5.66 -26.16 -11.09
C ARG A 167 -5.48 -27.67 -10.93
N ARG A 168 -5.83 -28.46 -11.94
CA ARG A 168 -5.52 -29.90 -11.94
C ARG A 168 -4.02 -30.11 -12.17
N ARG A 169 -3.47 -29.40 -13.15
CA ARG A 169 -2.06 -29.53 -13.55
C ARG A 169 -1.09 -29.19 -12.43
N MET A 170 -1.39 -28.20 -11.57
CA MET A 170 -0.51 -27.76 -10.50
C MET A 170 -0.14 -28.85 -9.48
N ASN A 171 -0.96 -29.91 -9.38
CA ASN A 171 -0.68 -31.02 -8.47
C ASN A 171 0.15 -32.15 -9.12
N GLU A 172 0.42 -32.03 -10.43
CA GLU A 172 1.12 -33.06 -11.21
C GLU A 172 2.57 -32.69 -11.51
N VAL A 173 2.92 -31.40 -11.42
CA VAL A 173 4.22 -30.85 -11.79
C VAL A 173 4.80 -30.00 -10.68
N THR A 174 6.12 -29.74 -10.76
CA THR A 174 6.80 -28.85 -9.85
C THR A 174 6.44 -27.39 -10.12
N ALA A 175 6.71 -26.49 -9.17
CA ALA A 175 6.46 -25.05 -9.33
C ALA A 175 7.23 -24.45 -10.51
N SER A 176 8.46 -24.91 -10.76
CA SER A 176 9.27 -24.46 -11.90
C SER A 176 8.67 -24.90 -13.23
N GLU A 177 8.32 -26.17 -13.36
CA GLU A 177 7.67 -26.68 -14.58
C GLU A 177 6.33 -26.00 -14.84
N PHE A 178 5.52 -25.77 -13.79
CA PHE A 178 4.27 -25.07 -13.89
C PHE A 178 4.44 -23.63 -14.37
N LEU A 179 5.44 -22.91 -13.86
CA LEU A 179 5.75 -21.54 -14.26
C LEU A 179 6.11 -21.49 -15.76
N GLU A 180 6.96 -22.39 -16.24
CA GLU A 180 7.33 -22.47 -17.65
C GLU A 180 6.12 -22.73 -18.55
N GLU A 181 5.29 -23.71 -18.20
CA GLU A 181 4.05 -24.03 -18.92
C GLU A 181 3.09 -22.82 -18.95
N LEU A 182 2.99 -22.09 -17.82
CA LEU A 182 2.14 -20.90 -17.75
C LEU A 182 2.66 -19.77 -18.63
N LEU A 183 3.95 -19.47 -18.57
CA LEU A 183 4.58 -18.40 -19.38
C LEU A 183 4.44 -18.68 -20.88
N ASP A 184 4.61 -19.94 -21.29
CA ASP A 184 4.40 -20.36 -22.69
C ASP A 184 2.93 -20.16 -23.12
N GLN A 185 1.96 -20.63 -22.32
CA GLN A 185 0.54 -20.48 -22.61
C GLN A 185 0.07 -19.02 -22.62
N LEU A 186 0.71 -18.15 -21.82
CA LEU A 186 0.46 -16.71 -21.80
C LEU A 186 1.17 -15.96 -22.95
N GLY A 187 2.00 -16.64 -23.76
CA GLY A 187 2.82 -16.00 -24.78
C GLY A 187 3.87 -15.03 -24.19
N MET A 188 4.28 -15.25 -22.94
CA MET A 188 5.25 -14.41 -22.22
C MET A 188 6.70 -14.88 -22.41
N VAL A 189 6.97 -15.54 -23.52
CA VAL A 189 8.34 -15.79 -24.02
C VAL A 189 8.77 -14.58 -24.82
N LEU A 190 9.39 -13.63 -24.14
CA LEU A 190 9.76 -12.34 -24.73
C LEU A 190 11.09 -12.42 -25.50
N PRO A 191 11.26 -11.63 -26.58
CA PRO A 191 12.54 -11.45 -27.22
C PRO A 191 13.58 -10.91 -26.24
N THR A 192 14.86 -11.27 -26.43
CA THR A 192 15.95 -10.87 -25.52
C THR A 192 16.18 -9.34 -25.46
N ASP A 193 15.75 -8.61 -26.49
CA ASP A 193 15.80 -7.15 -26.54
C ASP A 193 14.55 -6.49 -25.93
N ASP A 194 13.56 -7.26 -25.49
CA ASP A 194 12.39 -6.72 -24.78
C ASP A 194 12.79 -6.22 -23.39
N PRO A 195 12.37 -5.00 -23.01
CA PRO A 195 12.73 -4.42 -21.72
C PRO A 195 12.24 -5.19 -20.50
N ASP A 196 11.21 -6.00 -20.63
CA ASP A 196 10.63 -6.77 -19.55
C ASP A 196 11.18 -8.22 -19.49
N ALA A 197 11.87 -8.69 -20.55
CA ALA A 197 12.45 -10.03 -20.59
C ALA A 197 13.36 -10.35 -19.39
N PRO A 198 14.27 -9.47 -18.93
CA PRO A 198 15.15 -9.76 -17.79
C PRO A 198 14.37 -10.00 -16.48
N TYR A 199 13.19 -9.40 -16.32
CA TYR A 199 12.38 -9.58 -15.10
C TYR A 199 11.71 -10.94 -15.06
N LEU A 200 11.21 -11.43 -16.18
CA LEU A 200 10.66 -12.78 -16.27
C LEU A 200 11.75 -13.83 -16.15
N GLU A 201 12.91 -13.59 -16.72
CA GLU A 201 14.07 -14.50 -16.60
C GLU A 201 14.55 -14.58 -15.15
N GLN A 202 14.64 -13.45 -14.45
CA GLN A 202 14.97 -13.43 -13.02
C GLN A 202 13.91 -14.16 -12.17
N LEU A 203 12.63 -14.07 -12.53
CA LEU A 203 11.57 -14.83 -11.85
C LEU A 203 11.78 -16.35 -12.03
N ARG A 204 12.11 -16.80 -13.26
CA ARG A 204 12.43 -18.21 -13.56
C ARG A 204 13.61 -18.68 -12.72
N HIS A 205 14.72 -17.96 -12.75
CA HIS A 205 15.91 -18.28 -11.97
C HIS A 205 15.61 -18.34 -10.48
N TYR A 206 14.81 -17.39 -9.97
CA TYR A 206 14.45 -17.37 -8.57
C TYR A 206 13.64 -18.61 -8.15
N VAL A 207 12.63 -18.98 -8.95
CA VAL A 207 11.79 -20.17 -8.69
C VAL A 207 12.63 -21.44 -8.79
N GLN A 208 13.52 -21.56 -9.78
CA GLN A 208 14.44 -22.68 -9.93
C GLN A 208 15.40 -22.79 -8.72
N ALA A 209 15.91 -21.66 -8.22
CA ALA A 209 16.80 -21.64 -7.06
C ALA A 209 16.08 -21.90 -5.73
N TRP A 210 14.79 -21.55 -5.65
CA TRP A 210 13.94 -21.81 -4.49
C TRP A 210 13.55 -23.30 -4.36
N GLN A 211 13.25 -23.95 -5.47
CA GLN A 211 12.71 -25.32 -5.51
C GLN A 211 13.55 -26.38 -4.76
N PRO A 212 14.90 -26.42 -4.86
CA PRO A 212 15.72 -27.36 -4.09
C PRO A 212 15.72 -27.11 -2.59
N LYS A 213 15.35 -25.92 -2.15
CA LYS A 213 15.30 -25.49 -0.74
C LYS A 213 13.94 -25.77 -0.08
N SER A 214 12.93 -26.11 -0.88
CA SER A 214 11.60 -26.43 -0.42
C SER A 214 11.41 -27.93 -0.28
N GLU A 215 10.75 -28.37 0.78
CA GLU A 215 10.48 -29.78 1.02
C GLU A 215 9.47 -30.35 0.01
N THR A 216 8.52 -29.55 -0.43
CA THR A 216 7.35 -30.02 -1.22
C THR A 216 7.40 -29.67 -2.71
N ARG A 217 8.18 -28.69 -3.12
CA ARG A 217 8.38 -28.28 -4.54
C ARG A 217 7.09 -27.90 -5.31
N GLY A 218 5.95 -27.76 -4.63
CA GLY A 218 4.66 -27.48 -5.24
C GLY A 218 4.41 -26.01 -5.51
N LEU A 219 3.42 -25.73 -6.38
CA LEU A 219 3.03 -24.35 -6.70
C LEU A 219 2.42 -23.64 -5.49
N ARG A 220 1.64 -24.34 -4.68
CA ARG A 220 0.99 -23.76 -3.49
C ARG A 220 2.03 -23.19 -2.52
N GLU A 221 3.03 -23.97 -2.20
CA GLU A 221 4.10 -23.59 -1.29
C GLU A 221 4.94 -22.44 -1.83
N LEU A 222 5.16 -22.38 -3.14
CA LEU A 222 5.82 -21.24 -3.78
C LEU A 222 4.99 -19.95 -3.60
N VAL A 223 3.70 -20.01 -3.84
CA VAL A 223 2.81 -18.83 -3.72
C VAL A 223 2.75 -18.36 -2.27
N GLU A 224 2.54 -19.26 -1.32
CA GLU A 224 2.55 -18.95 0.11
C GLU A 224 3.89 -18.36 0.57
N PHE A 225 5.01 -18.95 0.13
CA PHE A 225 6.34 -18.41 0.40
C PHE A 225 6.50 -16.98 -0.13
N LEU A 226 6.12 -16.72 -1.40
CA LEU A 226 6.23 -15.38 -1.99
C LEU A 226 5.33 -14.35 -1.29
N GLU A 227 4.17 -14.75 -0.79
CA GLU A 227 3.29 -13.89 0.00
C GLU A 227 3.95 -13.51 1.32
N LEU A 228 4.39 -14.48 2.11
CA LEU A 228 5.10 -14.26 3.38
C LEU A 228 6.38 -13.45 3.18
N PHE A 229 7.17 -13.78 2.14
CA PHE A 229 8.38 -13.07 1.79
C PHE A 229 8.11 -11.59 1.49
N THR A 230 7.05 -11.31 0.72
CA THR A 230 6.65 -9.94 0.37
C THR A 230 6.10 -9.18 1.59
N GLU A 231 5.29 -9.84 2.44
CA GLU A 231 4.78 -9.25 3.68
C GLU A 231 5.90 -8.90 4.67
N ALA A 232 6.93 -9.73 4.74
CA ALA A 232 8.14 -9.46 5.52
C ALA A 232 9.01 -8.32 4.94
N GLY A 233 8.62 -7.76 3.78
CA GLY A 233 9.39 -6.73 3.08
C GLY A 233 10.54 -7.28 2.24
N GLY A 234 10.51 -8.56 1.89
CA GLY A 234 11.47 -9.20 1.01
C GLY A 234 11.40 -8.61 -0.40
N GLU A 235 12.55 -8.49 -1.02
CA GLU A 235 12.71 -7.98 -2.38
C GLU A 235 13.56 -8.97 -3.20
N ILE A 236 13.22 -9.16 -4.46
CA ILE A 236 14.00 -9.93 -5.42
C ILE A 236 14.62 -8.94 -6.40
N PRO A 237 15.87 -8.52 -6.19
CA PRO A 237 16.51 -7.55 -7.08
C PRO A 237 16.80 -8.18 -8.45
N LEU A 238 16.78 -7.36 -9.49
CA LEU A 238 17.22 -7.78 -10.80
C LEU A 238 18.77 -7.88 -10.80
N GLU A 239 19.32 -9.05 -11.05
CA GLU A 239 20.76 -9.30 -10.95
C GLU A 239 21.55 -8.67 -12.12
N GLN A 240 20.97 -8.64 -13.30
CA GLN A 240 21.57 -8.04 -14.49
C GLN A 240 20.68 -6.94 -15.03
N GLU A 241 21.03 -5.71 -14.74
CA GLU A 241 20.36 -4.55 -15.34
C GLU A 241 21.00 -4.28 -16.72
N PRO A 242 20.21 -4.26 -17.80
CA PRO A 242 20.73 -3.95 -19.12
C PRO A 242 21.28 -2.51 -19.16
N GLU A 243 22.49 -2.32 -19.66
CA GLU A 243 23.02 -0.99 -19.96
C GLU A 243 22.15 -0.33 -21.03
N ARG A 244 21.59 0.82 -20.70
CA ARG A 244 20.69 1.58 -21.58
C ARG A 244 21.07 3.05 -21.56
N ASN A 245 20.98 3.69 -22.73
CA ASN A 245 21.03 5.15 -22.79
C ASN A 245 19.71 5.72 -22.24
N ALA A 246 19.62 5.82 -20.90
CA ALA A 246 18.45 6.26 -20.16
C ALA A 246 18.87 6.91 -18.84
N VAL A 247 18.03 7.82 -18.33
CA VAL A 247 18.22 8.47 -17.03
C VAL A 247 18.16 7.43 -15.92
N GLN A 248 19.16 7.42 -15.04
CA GLN A 248 19.27 6.44 -13.96
C GLN A 248 18.56 6.93 -12.71
N LEU A 249 17.51 6.25 -12.30
CA LEU A 249 16.76 6.52 -11.08
C LEU A 249 17.10 5.48 -10.01
N MET A 250 17.63 5.90 -8.85
CA MET A 250 18.01 4.95 -7.80
C MET A 250 17.97 5.55 -6.41
N SER A 251 17.89 4.70 -5.39
CA SER A 251 18.05 5.16 -4.02
C SER A 251 19.51 5.55 -3.74
N ALA A 252 19.72 6.42 -2.75
CA ALA A 252 21.06 6.79 -2.31
C ALA A 252 21.91 5.57 -1.88
N HIS A 253 21.28 4.52 -1.34
CA HIS A 253 21.96 3.25 -1.01
C HIS A 253 22.45 2.51 -2.26
N ALA A 254 21.59 2.43 -3.28
CA ALA A 254 21.92 1.76 -4.54
C ALA A 254 23.00 2.48 -5.35
N ALA A 255 23.21 3.76 -5.09
CA ALA A 255 24.23 4.56 -5.77
C ALA A 255 25.66 4.33 -5.23
N LYS A 256 25.82 3.55 -4.14
CA LYS A 256 27.14 3.26 -3.59
C LYS A 256 28.02 2.54 -4.62
N GLY A 257 29.22 3.10 -4.89
CA GLY A 257 30.17 2.55 -5.86
C GLY A 257 29.96 2.99 -7.31
N LEU A 258 28.83 3.64 -7.63
CA LEU A 258 28.55 4.19 -8.96
C LEU A 258 28.93 5.69 -9.01
N GLU A 259 29.15 6.22 -10.22
CA GLU A 259 29.41 7.64 -10.42
C GLU A 259 28.83 8.10 -11.77
N PHE A 260 28.32 9.33 -11.82
CA PHE A 260 27.66 9.88 -13.00
C PHE A 260 28.11 11.32 -13.28
N PRO A 261 28.18 11.74 -14.56
CA PRO A 261 28.50 13.13 -14.90
C PRO A 261 27.56 14.15 -14.26
N HIS A 262 26.25 13.88 -14.24
CA HIS A 262 25.21 14.76 -13.71
C HIS A 262 24.36 14.03 -12.68
N VAL A 263 24.40 14.50 -11.43
CA VAL A 263 23.63 13.90 -10.33
C VAL A 263 22.63 14.93 -9.78
N PHE A 264 21.39 14.48 -9.66
CA PHE A 264 20.32 15.17 -8.94
C PHE A 264 20.05 14.41 -7.64
N VAL A 265 20.07 15.09 -6.48
CA VAL A 265 19.61 14.52 -5.22
C VAL A 265 18.31 15.24 -4.84
N ILE A 266 17.21 14.50 -4.82
CA ILE A 266 15.88 15.07 -4.76
C ILE A 266 15.22 14.94 -3.38
N ARG A 267 14.22 15.80 -3.11
CA ARG A 267 13.40 15.72 -1.90
C ARG A 267 14.21 15.94 -0.61
N LEU A 268 15.15 16.88 -0.65
CA LEU A 268 15.94 17.28 0.50
C LEU A 268 15.10 18.14 1.45
N VAL A 269 14.17 17.50 2.15
CA VAL A 269 13.25 18.12 3.12
C VAL A 269 13.33 17.39 4.45
N HIS A 270 12.97 18.09 5.51
CA HIS A 270 12.84 17.50 6.85
C HIS A 270 11.85 16.33 6.82
N ASN A 271 12.22 15.19 7.37
CA ASN A 271 11.50 13.90 7.29
C ASN A 271 11.38 13.30 5.86
N GLY A 272 12.18 13.79 4.92
CA GLY A 272 12.33 13.24 3.57
C GLY A 272 13.72 12.66 3.34
N PHE A 273 14.75 13.51 3.43
CA PHE A 273 16.15 13.14 3.54
C PHE A 273 16.82 14.18 4.45
N PRO A 274 17.05 13.87 5.74
CA PRO A 274 16.90 12.57 6.43
C PRO A 274 15.45 12.10 6.57
N VAL A 275 15.25 10.78 6.61
CA VAL A 275 13.96 10.22 7.02
C VAL A 275 13.82 10.31 8.53
N ARG A 276 12.58 10.30 9.00
CA ARG A 276 12.31 10.27 10.45
C ARG A 276 12.81 8.97 11.04
N ASP A 277 13.44 9.05 12.20
CA ASP A 277 13.76 7.88 13.00
C ASP A 277 12.47 7.10 13.32
N ARG A 278 12.56 5.80 13.22
CA ARG A 278 11.48 4.87 13.57
C ARG A 278 11.97 4.06 14.74
N GLU A 279 11.29 4.14 15.85
CA GLU A 279 11.50 3.23 16.97
C GLU A 279 11.49 1.79 16.41
N HIS A 280 12.58 1.10 16.59
CA HIS A 280 12.65 -0.31 16.25
C HIS A 280 11.74 -1.07 17.23
N LEU A 281 10.86 -1.92 16.70
CA LEU A 281 9.96 -2.78 17.50
C LEU A 281 10.73 -3.73 18.44
N LEU A 282 12.01 -3.98 18.14
CA LEU A 282 12.93 -4.75 18.96
C LEU A 282 14.20 -3.90 19.13
N GLU A 283 14.45 -3.42 20.33
CA GLU A 283 15.74 -2.86 20.68
C GLU A 283 16.75 -3.98 20.86
N PHE A 284 17.85 -3.92 20.12
CA PHE A 284 18.95 -4.86 20.30
C PHE A 284 19.62 -4.57 21.64
N PRO A 285 19.72 -5.55 22.56
CA PRO A 285 20.37 -5.32 23.85
C PRO A 285 21.79 -4.78 23.66
N ALA A 286 22.13 -3.70 24.36
CA ALA A 286 23.42 -3.00 24.20
C ALA A 286 24.64 -3.91 24.49
N ASP A 287 24.46 -4.88 25.37
CA ASP A 287 25.48 -5.89 25.76
C ASP A 287 25.77 -6.93 24.66
N LEU A 288 24.89 -7.04 23.65
CA LEU A 288 25.11 -7.90 22.47
C LEU A 288 25.75 -7.14 21.30
N MET A 289 25.94 -5.82 21.41
CA MET A 289 26.60 -5.02 20.39
C MET A 289 28.13 -5.15 20.50
N LYS A 290 28.78 -5.49 19.37
CA LYS A 290 30.24 -5.61 19.32
C LYS A 290 30.97 -4.27 19.23
N GLU A 291 30.26 -3.21 18.88
CA GLU A 291 30.81 -1.85 18.72
C GLU A 291 30.07 -0.88 19.66
N GLU A 292 30.81 0.03 20.29
CA GLU A 292 30.25 1.13 21.04
C GLU A 292 29.43 2.05 20.13
N GLN A 293 28.19 2.34 20.51
CA GLN A 293 27.38 3.29 19.76
C GLN A 293 28.01 4.68 19.80
N PRO A 294 28.10 5.37 18.66
CA PRO A 294 28.61 6.74 18.62
C PRO A 294 27.77 7.65 19.52
N VAL A 295 28.44 8.59 20.18
CA VAL A 295 27.77 9.59 21.03
C VAL A 295 26.92 10.52 20.15
N GLY A 296 25.64 10.71 20.50
CA GLY A 296 24.72 11.59 19.81
C GLY A 296 23.60 10.83 19.05
N ASP A 297 22.88 11.54 18.18
CA ASP A 297 21.82 10.95 17.37
C ASP A 297 22.41 10.05 16.27
N PHE A 298 22.47 8.76 16.55
CA PHE A 298 23.01 7.74 15.65
C PHE A 298 22.26 7.72 14.30
N HIS A 299 20.94 7.85 14.33
CA HIS A 299 20.13 7.84 13.13
C HIS A 299 20.51 8.99 12.18
N ILE A 300 20.62 10.20 12.70
CA ILE A 300 21.03 11.37 11.88
C ILE A 300 22.46 11.21 11.36
N GLN A 301 23.36 10.57 12.11
CA GLN A 301 24.73 10.32 11.64
C GLN A 301 24.73 9.33 10.46
N GLU A 302 23.94 8.25 10.52
CA GLU A 302 23.81 7.31 9.40
C GLU A 302 23.14 7.97 8.17
N GLU A 303 22.11 8.77 8.35
CA GLU A 303 21.49 9.53 7.27
C GLU A 303 22.47 10.54 6.63
N ARG A 304 23.36 11.18 7.45
CA ARG A 304 24.41 12.07 6.95
C ARG A 304 25.48 11.30 6.15
N ARG A 305 25.88 10.11 6.59
CA ARG A 305 26.77 9.24 5.83
C ARG A 305 26.19 8.85 4.48
N LEU A 306 24.89 8.53 4.47
CA LEU A 306 24.19 8.20 3.24
C LEU A 306 24.05 9.41 2.31
N PHE A 307 23.78 10.59 2.86
CA PHE A 307 23.76 11.84 2.10
C PHE A 307 25.15 12.13 1.49
N TYR A 308 26.23 11.95 2.26
CA TYR A 308 27.61 12.05 1.74
C TYR A 308 27.85 11.09 0.58
N VAL A 309 27.39 9.82 0.67
CA VAL A 309 27.46 8.89 -0.45
C VAL A 309 26.73 9.46 -1.67
N ALA A 310 25.53 9.99 -1.51
CA ALA A 310 24.75 10.52 -2.64
C ALA A 310 25.45 11.71 -3.32
N VAL A 311 25.93 12.70 -2.57
CA VAL A 311 26.55 13.90 -3.16
C VAL A 311 27.90 13.60 -3.83
N THR A 312 28.65 12.61 -3.34
CA THR A 312 29.93 12.20 -3.93
C THR A 312 29.78 11.33 -5.19
N ARG A 313 28.57 11.07 -5.67
CA ARG A 313 28.34 10.33 -6.94
C ARG A 313 28.48 11.22 -8.16
N ALA A 314 28.52 12.54 -8.00
CA ALA A 314 28.64 13.49 -9.10
C ALA A 314 30.10 13.64 -9.55
N ARG A 315 30.35 13.43 -10.84
CA ARG A 315 31.68 13.67 -11.46
C ARG A 315 31.86 15.11 -11.95
N ARG A 316 30.79 15.73 -12.48
CA ARG A 316 30.86 17.07 -13.13
C ARG A 316 29.87 18.06 -12.53
N ARG A 317 28.63 17.65 -12.23
CA ARG A 317 27.60 18.56 -11.76
C ARG A 317 26.73 17.88 -10.72
N LEU A 318 26.61 18.55 -9.58
CA LEU A 318 25.68 18.18 -8.50
C LEU A 318 24.54 19.19 -8.43
N THR A 319 23.32 18.68 -8.45
CA THR A 319 22.10 19.46 -8.29
C THR A 319 21.31 18.89 -7.11
N LEU A 320 20.99 19.74 -6.13
CA LEU A 320 20.24 19.40 -4.93
C LEU A 320 18.89 20.08 -5.02
N THR A 321 17.79 19.35 -4.75
CA THR A 321 16.46 19.96 -4.80
C THR A 321 15.74 19.86 -3.47
N THR A 322 15.04 20.93 -3.12
CA THR A 322 14.19 20.99 -1.92
C THR A 322 12.86 21.64 -2.25
N VAL A 323 11.81 21.24 -1.52
CA VAL A 323 10.46 21.80 -1.67
C VAL A 323 10.07 22.51 -0.38
N VAL A 324 9.84 23.81 -0.48
CA VAL A 324 9.53 24.66 0.68
C VAL A 324 8.10 25.20 0.56
N HIS A 325 7.28 24.85 1.53
CA HIS A 325 5.93 25.38 1.71
C HIS A 325 5.57 25.41 3.20
N ALA A 326 4.41 25.95 3.57
CA ALA A 326 4.00 26.15 4.97
C ALA A 326 4.17 24.92 5.91
N ARG A 327 4.19 23.70 5.36
CA ARG A 327 4.32 22.44 6.11
C ARG A 327 5.60 21.67 5.80
N SER A 328 6.51 22.20 4.98
CA SER A 328 7.75 21.54 4.58
C SER A 328 8.94 22.46 4.79
N LYS A 329 9.90 22.01 5.60
CA LYS A 329 11.18 22.69 5.85
C LYS A 329 12.29 22.02 5.03
N PRO A 330 13.31 22.76 4.59
CA PRO A 330 14.50 22.18 3.97
C PRO A 330 15.16 21.13 4.85
N SER A 331 15.93 20.25 4.23
CA SER A 331 16.79 19.30 4.95
C SER A 331 17.89 20.03 5.71
N PRO A 332 18.21 19.62 6.95
CA PRO A 332 19.37 20.16 7.67
C PRO A 332 20.69 19.91 6.94
N PHE A 333 20.77 18.89 6.09
CA PHE A 333 21.97 18.59 5.30
C PHE A 333 22.30 19.65 4.25
N LEU A 334 21.32 20.47 3.84
CA LEU A 334 21.57 21.64 3.00
C LEU A 334 22.30 22.74 3.78
N ASP A 335 22.02 22.87 5.08
CA ASP A 335 22.74 23.82 5.94
C ASP A 335 24.17 23.36 6.18
N ASP A 336 24.41 22.06 6.36
CA ASP A 336 25.76 21.48 6.44
C ASP A 336 26.61 21.88 5.21
N ILE A 337 26.04 21.81 3.99
CA ILE A 337 26.73 22.22 2.75
C ILE A 337 27.01 23.74 2.74
N LYS A 338 26.09 24.55 3.27
CA LYS A 338 26.22 26.02 3.27
C LYS A 338 27.18 26.54 4.35
N LEU A 339 27.30 25.83 5.48
CA LEU A 339 28.00 26.30 6.67
C LEU A 339 29.47 25.84 6.77
N ASP A 340 29.79 24.68 6.20
CA ASP A 340 31.04 23.97 6.55
C ASP A 340 32.29 24.42 5.79
N LEU A 341 32.19 25.37 4.83
CA LEU A 341 33.36 25.74 4.04
C LEU A 341 33.45 27.26 3.78
N PRO A 342 34.48 27.96 4.29
CA PRO A 342 34.81 29.31 3.83
C PRO A 342 35.09 29.40 2.31
N LEU A 343 35.40 28.25 1.68
CA LEU A 343 35.64 28.11 0.23
C LEU A 343 34.36 27.91 -0.59
N VAL A 344 33.25 27.47 0.02
CA VAL A 344 32.04 27.03 -0.69
C VAL A 344 31.07 28.17 -1.01
N HIS A 345 31.18 29.33 -0.38
CA HIS A 345 30.29 30.46 -0.69
C HIS A 345 30.33 30.91 -2.17
N ASN A 346 31.45 30.67 -2.86
CA ASN A 346 31.54 30.96 -4.30
C ASN A 346 31.16 29.74 -5.19
N ASP A 347 31.03 28.54 -4.62
CA ASP A 347 30.84 27.29 -5.36
C ASP A 347 29.42 26.72 -5.25
N VAL A 348 28.53 27.38 -4.50
CA VAL A 348 27.11 27.03 -4.39
C VAL A 348 26.25 28.13 -5.01
N VAL A 349 25.31 27.73 -5.86
CA VAL A 349 24.30 28.62 -6.46
C VAL A 349 22.92 28.18 -5.97
N GLU A 350 22.20 29.07 -5.31
CA GLU A 350 20.83 28.84 -4.92
C GLU A 350 19.87 29.44 -5.96
N LEU A 351 18.94 28.64 -6.45
CA LEU A 351 17.95 29.03 -7.44
C LEU A 351 16.53 28.87 -6.86
N ASN A 352 15.66 29.82 -7.16
CA ASN A 352 14.23 29.77 -6.81
C ASN A 352 13.39 29.77 -8.11
N PRO A 353 13.45 28.71 -8.91
CA PRO A 353 12.79 28.70 -10.21
C PRO A 353 11.27 28.73 -10.05
N LYS A 354 10.62 29.63 -10.80
CA LYS A 354 9.18 29.57 -11.02
C LYS A 354 8.92 28.56 -12.14
N VAL A 355 8.13 27.55 -11.86
CA VAL A 355 7.80 26.49 -12.81
C VAL A 355 6.30 26.47 -13.01
N ASP A 356 5.87 26.65 -14.25
CA ASP A 356 4.49 26.40 -14.64
C ASP A 356 4.25 24.89 -14.65
N VAL A 357 3.45 24.45 -13.70
CA VAL A 357 2.99 23.06 -13.66
C VAL A 357 1.77 23.00 -14.58
N PRO A 358 1.78 22.17 -15.64
CA PRO A 358 0.60 21.96 -16.45
C PRO A 358 -0.56 21.56 -15.52
N PRO A 359 -1.78 22.08 -15.72
CA PRO A 359 -2.94 21.52 -15.04
C PRO A 359 -2.89 20.01 -15.30
N GLU A 360 -3.12 19.19 -14.26
CA GLU A 360 -3.19 17.75 -14.42
C GLU A 360 -4.09 17.50 -15.63
N ALA A 361 -3.48 17.18 -16.77
CA ALA A 361 -4.23 16.75 -17.91
C ALA A 361 -5.00 15.54 -17.39
N GLU A 362 -6.31 15.65 -17.34
CA GLU A 362 -7.18 14.48 -17.20
C GLU A 362 -6.61 13.49 -18.19
N ALA A 363 -5.99 12.44 -17.68
CA ALA A 363 -5.36 11.46 -18.52
C ALA A 363 -6.51 10.80 -19.29
N GLU A 364 -6.76 11.30 -20.48
CA GLU A 364 -7.59 10.58 -21.44
C GLU A 364 -6.92 9.22 -21.59
N ALA A 365 -7.60 8.19 -21.11
CA ALA A 365 -7.20 6.83 -21.37
C ALA A 365 -7.06 6.69 -22.90
N PRO A 366 -5.90 6.24 -23.40
CA PRO A 366 -5.76 6.03 -24.83
C PRO A 366 -6.89 5.10 -25.29
N PRO A 367 -7.49 5.35 -26.48
CA PRO A 367 -8.57 4.51 -26.99
C PRO A 367 -8.10 3.06 -27.06
N VAL A 368 -8.90 2.17 -26.49
CA VAL A 368 -8.64 0.73 -26.51
C VAL A 368 -9.00 0.23 -27.89
N GLU A 369 -8.03 0.12 -28.78
CA GLU A 369 -8.22 -0.62 -30.03
C GLU A 369 -8.31 -2.12 -29.73
N SER A 370 -9.39 -2.73 -30.17
CA SER A 370 -9.61 -4.17 -30.11
C SER A 370 -8.61 -4.89 -31.02
N SER A 371 -7.65 -5.61 -30.45
CA SER A 371 -6.78 -6.49 -31.22
C SER A 371 -7.21 -7.94 -31.06
N ASP A 372 -7.40 -8.63 -32.18
CA ASP A 372 -7.80 -10.02 -32.31
C ASP A 372 -6.73 -11.07 -31.93
N GLN A 373 -5.68 -10.66 -31.22
CA GLN A 373 -4.65 -11.58 -30.71
C GLN A 373 -4.83 -11.81 -29.22
N LEU A 374 -4.87 -13.07 -28.81
CA LEU A 374 -5.07 -13.48 -27.41
C LEU A 374 -4.09 -12.78 -26.44
N PHE A 375 -2.90 -12.44 -26.91
CA PHE A 375 -1.87 -11.67 -26.18
C PHE A 375 -1.15 -10.77 -27.19
N GLY A 376 -1.87 -9.87 -27.85
CA GLY A 376 -1.30 -8.93 -28.81
C GLY A 376 -0.13 -8.17 -28.21
N ALA A 377 0.93 -8.00 -28.99
CA ALA A 377 2.08 -7.19 -28.63
C ALA A 377 1.58 -5.83 -28.10
N ALA A 378 1.76 -5.59 -26.81
CA ALA A 378 1.29 -4.38 -26.17
C ALA A 378 1.83 -3.17 -26.95
N ASP A 379 0.94 -2.23 -27.27
CA ASP A 379 1.32 -0.94 -27.83
C ASP A 379 2.49 -0.34 -27.03
N PRO A 380 3.63 -0.03 -27.66
CA PRO A 380 4.77 0.58 -26.99
C PRO A 380 4.44 1.85 -26.20
N GLY A 381 3.35 2.56 -26.54
CA GLY A 381 2.87 3.75 -25.85
C GLY A 381 2.01 3.47 -24.60
N ALA A 382 1.42 2.27 -24.46
CA ALA A 382 0.56 1.89 -23.33
C ALA A 382 1.30 1.19 -22.17
N ARG A 383 2.63 1.15 -22.19
CA ARG A 383 3.49 0.35 -21.28
C ARG A 383 3.66 0.90 -19.85
N GLY A 384 2.77 1.79 -19.39
CA GLY A 384 2.91 2.38 -18.05
C GLY A 384 2.31 1.54 -16.93
N TYR A 385 1.03 1.21 -17.04
CA TYR A 385 0.26 0.55 -16.00
C TYR A 385 -0.39 -0.72 -16.53
N SER A 386 -0.71 -1.68 -15.63
CA SER A 386 -1.64 -2.72 -15.98
C SER A 386 -3.00 -2.08 -16.31
N ARG A 387 -3.82 -2.78 -17.09
CA ARG A 387 -5.15 -2.28 -17.46
C ARG A 387 -5.99 -1.95 -16.23
N ILE A 388 -5.94 -2.79 -15.20
CA ILE A 388 -6.65 -2.53 -13.93
C ILE A 388 -6.08 -1.33 -13.17
N GLY A 389 -4.77 -1.11 -13.19
CA GLY A 389 -4.14 0.08 -12.59
C GLY A 389 -4.53 1.36 -13.32
N ALA A 390 -4.59 1.35 -14.65
CA ALA A 390 -5.08 2.45 -15.46
C ALA A 390 -6.55 2.76 -15.14
N TRP A 391 -7.41 1.75 -15.06
CA TRP A 391 -8.80 1.93 -14.66
C TRP A 391 -8.97 2.46 -13.24
N ALA A 392 -8.15 2.03 -12.28
CA ALA A 392 -8.18 2.57 -10.93
C ALA A 392 -7.89 4.08 -10.90
N ARG A 393 -7.16 4.60 -11.87
CA ARG A 393 -6.96 6.05 -12.04
C ARG A 393 -8.14 6.75 -12.67
N THR A 394 -8.80 6.17 -13.65
CA THR A 394 -9.78 6.84 -14.52
C THR A 394 -11.23 6.44 -14.26
N TYR A 395 -11.51 5.16 -13.99
CA TYR A 395 -12.87 4.67 -13.81
C TYR A 395 -13.43 5.03 -12.43
N ARG A 396 -14.62 5.66 -12.42
CA ARG A 396 -15.35 6.06 -11.22
C ARG A 396 -16.75 5.45 -11.23
N PRO A 397 -17.02 4.42 -10.39
CA PRO A 397 -18.36 3.88 -10.26
C PRO A 397 -19.37 4.98 -9.86
N PRO A 398 -20.60 4.98 -10.42
CA PRO A 398 -21.60 6.00 -10.14
C PRO A 398 -21.92 6.05 -8.63
N VAL A 399 -22.06 7.26 -8.09
CA VAL A 399 -22.49 7.49 -6.71
C VAL A 399 -24.01 7.49 -6.67
N PHE A 400 -24.59 6.62 -5.84
CA PHE A 400 -26.03 6.57 -5.62
C PHE A 400 -26.40 7.39 -4.39
N GLU A 401 -27.52 8.12 -4.48
CA GLU A 401 -28.05 8.91 -3.38
C GLU A 401 -29.27 8.21 -2.73
N PRO A 402 -29.43 8.26 -1.40
CA PRO A 402 -28.50 8.86 -0.43
C PRO A 402 -27.15 8.13 -0.38
N LEU A 403 -26.06 8.89 -0.28
CA LEU A 403 -24.75 8.30 -0.09
C LEU A 403 -24.69 7.61 1.29
N ARG A 404 -24.41 6.32 1.30
CA ARG A 404 -24.32 5.51 2.54
C ARG A 404 -22.86 5.15 2.81
N LEU A 405 -22.35 5.59 3.95
CA LEU A 405 -20.97 5.30 4.39
C LEU A 405 -21.00 4.61 5.75
N SER A 406 -20.21 3.55 5.92
CA SER A 406 -19.94 3.03 7.26
C SER A 406 -18.85 3.86 7.96
N ALA A 407 -18.81 3.84 9.29
CA ALA A 407 -17.73 4.48 10.05
C ALA A 407 -16.34 3.99 9.58
N SER A 408 -16.20 2.70 9.33
CA SER A 408 -14.96 2.12 8.78
C SER A 408 -14.68 2.54 7.33
N ALA A 409 -15.70 2.82 6.53
CA ALA A 409 -15.52 3.34 5.17
C ALA A 409 -14.94 4.76 5.19
N VAL A 410 -15.40 5.61 6.12
CA VAL A 410 -14.83 6.95 6.31
C VAL A 410 -13.36 6.88 6.76
N ASP A 411 -13.04 5.97 7.67
CA ASP A 411 -11.65 5.76 8.10
C ASP A 411 -10.77 5.21 6.97
N ASN A 412 -11.29 4.31 6.13
CA ASN A 412 -10.59 3.81 4.95
C ASN A 412 -10.28 4.94 3.96
N TYR A 413 -11.23 5.84 3.70
CA TYR A 413 -11.01 7.00 2.83
C TYR A 413 -9.92 7.92 3.40
N ASN A 414 -9.97 8.24 4.68
CA ASN A 414 -8.97 9.08 5.35
C ASN A 414 -7.56 8.45 5.34
N SER A 415 -7.49 7.12 5.47
CA SER A 415 -6.21 6.40 5.42
C SER A 415 -5.63 6.38 4.01
N CYS A 416 -6.44 6.02 3.01
CA CYS A 416 -6.08 6.05 1.59
C CYS A 416 -7.34 6.07 0.70
N PRO A 417 -7.64 7.20 0.02
CA PRO A 417 -8.80 7.28 -0.88
C PRO A 417 -8.81 6.22 -1.98
N MET A 418 -7.65 5.85 -2.54
CA MET A 418 -7.54 4.76 -3.53
C MET A 418 -7.94 3.41 -2.93
N LYS A 419 -7.53 3.10 -1.71
CA LYS A 419 -7.98 1.89 -0.99
C LYS A 419 -9.49 1.87 -0.84
N PHE A 420 -10.08 3.02 -0.46
CA PHE A 420 -11.52 3.16 -0.38
C PHE A 420 -12.21 2.90 -1.73
N LEU A 421 -11.69 3.47 -2.82
CA LEU A 421 -12.22 3.24 -4.17
C LEU A 421 -12.29 1.75 -4.50
N LEU A 422 -11.18 1.04 -4.34
CA LEU A 422 -11.07 -0.38 -4.68
C LEU A 422 -11.94 -1.26 -3.76
N ALA A 423 -11.89 -1.02 -2.44
CA ALA A 423 -12.62 -1.82 -1.46
C ALA A 423 -14.13 -1.53 -1.42
N ASN A 424 -14.50 -0.25 -1.46
CA ASN A 424 -15.86 0.18 -1.15
C ASN A 424 -16.68 0.58 -2.38
N ARG A 425 -16.01 1.07 -3.46
CA ARG A 425 -16.71 1.50 -4.68
C ARG A 425 -16.64 0.44 -5.78
N TRP A 426 -15.48 -0.14 -6.02
CA TRP A 426 -15.34 -1.28 -6.92
C TRP A 426 -15.83 -2.59 -6.28
N GLY A 427 -15.83 -2.67 -4.93
CA GLY A 427 -16.27 -3.85 -4.20
C GLY A 427 -15.27 -5.02 -4.25
N VAL A 428 -14.08 -4.81 -4.80
CA VAL A 428 -13.01 -5.82 -4.77
C VAL A 428 -12.53 -5.94 -3.34
N ARG A 429 -12.86 -7.04 -2.69
CA ARG A 429 -12.45 -7.32 -1.30
C ARG A 429 -11.36 -8.37 -1.32
N GLY A 430 -10.32 -8.15 -0.54
CA GLY A 430 -9.32 -9.20 -0.28
C GLY A 430 -9.93 -10.45 0.32
N GLY A 431 -9.22 -11.55 0.23
CA GLY A 431 -9.60 -12.79 0.92
C GLY A 431 -9.66 -12.60 2.44
N PRO A 432 -10.23 -13.56 3.16
CA PRO A 432 -10.19 -13.54 4.61
C PRO A 432 -8.74 -13.52 5.08
N ARG A 433 -8.44 -12.72 6.11
CA ARG A 433 -7.11 -12.63 6.72
C ARG A 433 -7.20 -13.07 8.17
N ALA A 434 -6.16 -13.75 8.65
CA ALA A 434 -6.07 -14.25 10.01
C ALA A 434 -6.49 -13.21 11.06
N ALA A 435 -5.90 -12.01 11.02
CA ALA A 435 -6.22 -10.93 11.96
C ALA A 435 -7.69 -10.47 11.91
N MET A 436 -8.31 -10.46 10.72
CA MET A 436 -9.72 -10.08 10.57
C MET A 436 -10.66 -11.18 11.06
N THR A 437 -10.37 -12.45 10.72
CA THR A 437 -11.12 -13.61 11.19
C THR A 437 -11.04 -13.72 12.71
N PHE A 438 -9.82 -13.63 13.25
CA PHE A 438 -9.57 -13.62 14.68
C PHE A 438 -10.33 -12.51 15.40
N GLY A 439 -10.25 -11.27 14.90
CA GLY A 439 -10.99 -10.14 15.45
C GLY A 439 -12.50 -10.40 15.53
N ASN A 440 -13.08 -10.90 14.44
CA ASN A 440 -14.52 -11.22 14.41
C ASN A 440 -14.91 -12.33 15.41
N VAL A 441 -14.08 -13.35 15.55
CA VAL A 441 -14.30 -14.43 16.55
C VAL A 441 -14.23 -13.86 17.96
N MET A 442 -13.23 -13.04 18.28
CA MET A 442 -13.07 -12.40 19.59
C MET A 442 -14.26 -11.50 19.94
N HIS A 443 -14.69 -10.61 19.03
CA HIS A 443 -15.85 -9.76 19.24
C HIS A 443 -17.13 -10.57 19.50
N THR A 444 -17.35 -11.64 18.71
CA THR A 444 -18.53 -12.50 18.87
C THR A 444 -18.47 -13.23 20.22
N THR A 445 -17.31 -13.75 20.61
CA THR A 445 -17.12 -14.44 21.89
C THR A 445 -17.37 -13.48 23.07
N ILE A 446 -16.75 -12.28 23.05
CA ILE A 446 -16.92 -11.28 24.11
C ILE A 446 -18.38 -10.88 24.26
N LYS A 447 -19.09 -10.67 23.16
CA LYS A 447 -20.53 -10.39 23.18
C LYS A 447 -21.31 -11.48 23.93
N HIS A 448 -21.05 -12.74 23.62
CA HIS A 448 -21.72 -13.87 24.31
C HIS A 448 -21.34 -13.93 25.78
N VAL A 449 -20.05 -13.79 26.09
CA VAL A 449 -19.53 -13.82 27.47
C VAL A 449 -20.14 -12.70 28.33
N VAL A 450 -20.17 -11.47 27.82
CA VAL A 450 -20.74 -10.32 28.53
C VAL A 450 -22.24 -10.50 28.75
N ALA A 451 -22.98 -10.98 27.73
CA ALA A 451 -24.41 -11.26 27.86
C ALA A 451 -24.71 -12.34 28.90
N GLU A 452 -23.90 -13.43 28.94
CA GLU A 452 -24.06 -14.49 29.92
C GLU A 452 -23.67 -14.07 31.33
N LEU A 453 -22.61 -13.27 31.50
CA LEU A 453 -22.23 -12.68 32.79
C LEU A 453 -23.32 -11.76 33.34
N GLY A 454 -24.04 -11.03 32.47
CA GLY A 454 -25.19 -10.23 32.86
C GLY A 454 -26.39 -11.06 33.40
N ARG A 455 -26.54 -12.28 32.90
CA ARG A 455 -27.62 -13.23 33.29
C ARG A 455 -27.19 -14.16 34.41
N ASN A 456 -25.94 -14.69 34.35
CA ASN A 456 -25.44 -15.71 35.24
C ASN A 456 -24.02 -15.38 35.73
N ARG A 457 -23.89 -14.90 36.97
CA ARG A 457 -22.60 -14.58 37.60
C ARG A 457 -21.74 -15.81 37.94
N ARG A 458 -22.25 -17.03 37.75
CA ARG A 458 -21.54 -18.28 38.01
C ARG A 458 -20.78 -18.82 36.79
N LEU A 459 -20.73 -18.07 35.68
CA LEU A 459 -19.97 -18.44 34.49
C LEU A 459 -18.49 -18.70 34.88
N ARG A 460 -17.94 -19.79 34.42
CA ARG A 460 -16.54 -20.19 34.62
C ARG A 460 -15.77 -19.98 33.31
N PHE A 461 -14.45 -19.98 33.38
CA PHE A 461 -13.63 -19.80 32.18
C PHE A 461 -13.78 -20.97 31.18
N GLU A 462 -14.04 -22.19 31.67
CA GLU A 462 -14.31 -23.35 30.82
C GLU A 462 -15.51 -23.09 29.89
N ASP A 463 -16.56 -22.45 30.42
CA ASP A 463 -17.74 -22.08 29.63
C ASP A 463 -17.40 -21.02 28.57
N VAL A 464 -16.50 -20.07 28.89
CA VAL A 464 -15.97 -19.08 27.93
C VAL A 464 -15.14 -19.77 26.82
N ALA A 465 -14.31 -20.73 27.18
CA ALA A 465 -13.52 -21.49 26.23
C ALA A 465 -14.41 -22.31 25.27
N GLU A 466 -15.50 -22.89 25.75
CA GLU A 466 -16.49 -23.60 24.92
C GLU A 466 -17.18 -22.65 23.93
N ILE A 467 -17.55 -21.43 24.37
CA ILE A 467 -18.11 -20.40 23.49
C ILE A 467 -17.08 -20.04 22.41
N TYR A 468 -15.83 -19.82 22.78
CA TYR A 468 -14.75 -19.45 21.87
C TYR A 468 -14.52 -20.51 20.80
N GLU A 469 -14.41 -21.79 21.18
CA GLU A 469 -14.24 -22.91 20.25
C GLU A 469 -15.43 -23.06 19.29
N ARG A 470 -16.65 -22.85 19.78
CA ARG A 470 -17.85 -22.90 18.95
C ARG A 470 -17.89 -21.79 17.91
N GLU A 471 -17.40 -20.59 18.24
CA GLU A 471 -17.37 -19.43 17.34
C GLU A 471 -16.13 -19.41 16.44
N TRP A 472 -15.15 -20.32 16.67
CA TRP A 472 -13.92 -20.36 15.91
C TRP A 472 -14.14 -20.60 14.42
N LYS A 473 -13.30 -19.96 13.59
CA LYS A 473 -13.33 -20.06 12.12
C LYS A 473 -11.91 -20.20 11.62
N SER A 474 -11.65 -21.23 10.80
CA SER A 474 -10.34 -21.55 10.25
C SER A 474 -10.03 -20.84 8.91
N ALA A 475 -10.70 -19.73 8.60
CA ALA A 475 -10.51 -19.03 7.33
C ALA A 475 -9.50 -17.89 7.46
N GLY A 476 -8.52 -17.84 6.56
CA GLY A 476 -7.58 -16.73 6.44
C GLY A 476 -6.28 -16.91 7.21
N TYR A 477 -6.05 -18.04 7.86
CA TYR A 477 -4.75 -18.42 8.40
C TYR A 477 -3.90 -19.06 7.31
N SER A 478 -2.58 -18.83 7.36
CA SER A 478 -1.64 -19.32 6.35
C SER A 478 -1.44 -20.84 6.46
N ASP A 479 -1.45 -21.35 7.68
CA ASP A 479 -1.23 -22.75 8.02
C ASP A 479 -1.84 -23.09 9.38
N ASP A 480 -1.84 -24.39 9.73
CA ASP A 480 -2.35 -24.90 11.00
C ASP A 480 -1.56 -24.36 12.21
N TYR A 481 -0.27 -24.08 12.04
CA TYR A 481 0.58 -23.53 13.10
C TYR A 481 0.16 -22.08 13.43
N GLN A 482 -0.01 -21.24 12.43
CA GLN A 482 -0.50 -19.87 12.62
C GLN A 482 -1.91 -19.90 13.24
N GLU A 483 -2.79 -20.78 12.77
CA GLU A 483 -4.14 -20.94 13.33
C GLU A 483 -4.09 -21.29 14.81
N GLU A 484 -3.24 -22.25 15.21
CA GLU A 484 -3.12 -22.67 16.61
C GLU A 484 -2.49 -21.58 17.51
N GLU A 485 -1.50 -20.83 17.02
CA GLU A 485 -0.96 -19.67 17.75
C GLU A 485 -2.04 -18.61 18.00
N TYR A 486 -2.82 -18.23 16.98
CA TYR A 486 -3.94 -17.32 17.16
C TYR A 486 -5.00 -17.86 18.13
N ARG A 487 -5.27 -19.18 18.08
CA ARG A 487 -6.22 -19.84 18.95
C ARG A 487 -5.77 -19.80 20.41
N LYS A 488 -4.50 -20.04 20.65
CA LYS A 488 -3.86 -19.97 21.96
C LYS A 488 -3.88 -18.54 22.51
N ASP A 489 -3.39 -17.57 21.71
CA ASP A 489 -3.38 -16.14 22.08
C ASP A 489 -4.79 -15.64 22.42
N GLY A 490 -5.78 -16.03 21.63
CA GLY A 490 -7.17 -15.66 21.89
C GLY A 490 -7.71 -16.20 23.21
N ARG A 491 -7.37 -17.44 23.58
CA ARG A 491 -7.74 -18.02 24.89
C ARG A 491 -7.10 -17.26 26.05
N GLU A 492 -5.84 -16.84 25.90
CA GLU A 492 -5.13 -16.06 26.93
C GLU A 492 -5.74 -14.67 27.08
N GLN A 493 -6.01 -13.98 25.98
CA GLN A 493 -6.67 -12.69 25.98
C GLN A 493 -8.08 -12.76 26.59
N LEU A 494 -8.86 -13.78 26.23
CA LEU A 494 -10.21 -13.99 26.78
C LEU A 494 -10.18 -14.32 28.27
N ARG A 495 -9.16 -15.04 28.76
CA ARG A 495 -9.00 -15.31 30.18
C ARG A 495 -8.76 -14.03 30.96
N ALA A 496 -7.81 -13.21 30.50
CA ALA A 496 -7.49 -11.92 31.13
C ALA A 496 -8.73 -10.98 31.13
N PHE A 497 -9.42 -10.89 29.99
CA PHE A 497 -10.65 -10.13 29.86
C PHE A 497 -11.74 -10.63 30.81
N PHE A 498 -11.99 -11.93 30.84
CA PHE A 498 -13.03 -12.53 31.67
C PHE A 498 -12.80 -12.29 33.15
N GLU A 499 -11.59 -12.48 33.66
CA GLU A 499 -11.23 -12.24 35.05
C GLU A 499 -11.43 -10.78 35.43
N SER A 500 -10.93 -9.86 34.59
CA SER A 500 -11.09 -8.41 34.80
C SER A 500 -12.57 -7.99 34.76
N TYR A 501 -13.31 -8.42 33.76
CA TYR A 501 -14.73 -8.06 33.60
C TYR A 501 -15.61 -8.64 34.68
N ARG A 502 -15.33 -9.87 35.13
CA ARG A 502 -16.04 -10.53 36.25
C ARG A 502 -15.83 -9.81 37.57
N ALA A 503 -14.62 -9.29 37.78
CA ALA A 503 -14.31 -8.51 38.99
C ALA A 503 -15.07 -7.17 39.04
N ASN A 504 -15.19 -6.52 37.87
CA ASN A 504 -15.85 -5.22 37.74
C ASN A 504 -16.82 -5.22 36.54
N PRO A 505 -17.99 -5.86 36.67
CA PRO A 505 -18.96 -5.95 35.57
C PRO A 505 -19.56 -4.58 35.25
N ALA A 506 -19.57 -4.22 33.98
CA ALA A 506 -20.19 -3.00 33.50
C ALA A 506 -21.73 -3.12 33.48
N GLY A 507 -22.41 -2.03 33.69
CA GLY A 507 -23.85 -1.92 33.48
C GLY A 507 -24.17 -1.80 31.99
N VAL A 508 -24.25 -2.91 31.28
CA VAL A 508 -24.42 -2.90 29.83
C VAL A 508 -25.80 -2.44 29.43
N LEU A 509 -25.89 -1.35 28.67
CA LEU A 509 -27.11 -0.83 28.09
C LEU A 509 -27.42 -1.46 26.73
N HIS A 510 -26.40 -1.50 25.84
CA HIS A 510 -26.51 -2.09 24.52
C HIS A 510 -25.23 -2.84 24.14
N GLN A 511 -25.37 -3.93 23.39
CA GLN A 511 -24.30 -4.64 22.69
C GLN A 511 -24.62 -4.70 21.21
N GLU A 512 -23.56 -4.57 20.37
CA GLU A 512 -23.69 -4.63 18.90
C GLU A 512 -24.78 -3.69 18.37
N LYS A 513 -24.87 -2.48 18.94
CA LYS A 513 -25.92 -1.50 18.61
C LYS A 513 -25.67 -0.92 17.23
N THR A 514 -26.51 -1.28 16.29
CA THR A 514 -26.52 -0.66 14.95
C THR A 514 -27.15 0.73 14.99
N PHE A 515 -26.64 1.62 14.13
CA PHE A 515 -27.18 2.96 13.95
C PHE A 515 -27.16 3.39 12.49
N GLU A 516 -28.07 4.31 12.13
CA GLU A 516 -28.10 5.02 10.85
C GLU A 516 -28.22 6.52 11.13
N LEU A 517 -27.12 7.25 11.03
CA LEU A 517 -27.04 8.68 11.30
C LEU A 517 -27.29 9.47 10.02
N ALA A 518 -28.45 10.09 9.89
CA ALA A 518 -28.73 11.03 8.80
C ALA A 518 -27.96 12.32 9.01
N MET A 519 -27.23 12.76 8.00
CA MET A 519 -26.44 13.97 8.00
C MET A 519 -26.87 14.90 6.86
N ALA A 520 -26.42 16.16 6.91
CA ALA A 520 -26.62 17.11 5.82
C ALA A 520 -26.08 16.58 4.48
N GLY A 521 -26.57 17.13 3.38
CA GLY A 521 -26.08 16.74 2.04
C GLY A 521 -26.52 15.33 1.62
N ASN A 522 -27.67 14.83 2.06
CA ASN A 522 -28.20 13.51 1.68
C ASN A 522 -27.23 12.35 1.98
N LEU A 523 -26.53 12.43 3.14
CA LEU A 523 -25.56 11.45 3.62
C LEU A 523 -26.15 10.64 4.77
N ILE A 524 -25.99 9.32 4.74
CA ILE A 524 -26.33 8.41 5.82
C ILE A 524 -25.05 7.71 6.28
N VAL A 525 -24.66 7.92 7.54
CA VAL A 525 -23.55 7.21 8.16
C VAL A 525 -24.08 6.04 8.98
N THR A 526 -23.60 4.84 8.67
CA THR A 526 -24.03 3.62 9.34
C THR A 526 -22.88 3.06 10.18
N GLY A 527 -23.24 2.31 11.23
CA GLY A 527 -22.23 1.64 12.04
C GLY A 527 -22.83 0.69 13.04
N ARG A 528 -21.93 0.06 13.78
CA ARG A 528 -22.27 -0.85 14.87
C ARG A 528 -21.32 -0.57 16.02
N ILE A 529 -21.88 -0.25 17.17
CA ILE A 529 -21.14 0.02 18.41
C ILE A 529 -21.05 -1.30 19.18
N ASP A 530 -19.84 -1.72 19.52
CA ASP A 530 -19.62 -3.01 20.18
C ASP A 530 -20.35 -3.06 21.53
N GLN A 531 -20.19 -2.03 22.38
CA GLN A 531 -20.85 -1.97 23.67
C GLN A 531 -21.11 -0.53 24.13
N VAL A 532 -22.26 -0.31 24.75
CA VAL A 532 -22.63 0.93 25.45
C VAL A 532 -22.94 0.57 26.89
N ASN A 533 -22.19 1.15 27.83
CA ASN A 533 -22.38 0.94 29.27
C ASN A 533 -23.09 2.13 29.88
N GLN A 534 -24.05 1.85 30.76
CA GLN A 534 -24.71 2.85 31.57
C GLN A 534 -23.73 3.31 32.69
N LEU A 535 -23.61 4.59 32.86
CA LEU A 535 -22.96 5.25 33.98
C LEU A 535 -24.04 5.91 34.87
N GLU A 536 -23.84 7.12 35.32
CA GLU A 536 -24.83 7.84 36.13
C GLU A 536 -25.82 8.59 35.24
N GLY A 537 -27.12 8.55 35.62
CA GLY A 537 -28.15 9.30 34.94
C GLY A 537 -28.25 9.03 33.44
N ARG A 538 -27.95 10.04 32.62
CA ARG A 538 -27.91 9.93 31.15
C ARG A 538 -26.53 9.59 30.61
N GLU A 539 -25.52 9.60 31.47
CA GLU A 539 -24.13 9.37 31.06
C GLU A 539 -23.87 7.93 30.66
N VAL A 540 -23.09 7.76 29.60
CA VAL A 540 -22.73 6.44 29.09
C VAL A 540 -21.24 6.39 28.71
N GLU A 541 -20.73 5.18 28.76
CA GLU A 541 -19.44 4.83 28.18
C GLU A 541 -19.67 4.05 26.87
N ILE A 542 -18.93 4.40 25.83
CA ILE A 542 -18.85 3.64 24.56
C ILE A 542 -17.56 2.84 24.59
N VAL A 543 -17.65 1.53 24.37
CA VAL A 543 -16.50 0.63 24.31
C VAL A 543 -16.41 0.03 22.91
N ASP A 544 -15.19 0.07 22.35
CA ASP A 544 -14.82 -0.54 21.07
C ASP A 544 -13.60 -1.45 21.32
N TYR A 545 -13.78 -2.75 21.10
CA TYR A 545 -12.77 -3.78 21.37
C TYR A 545 -11.74 -3.87 20.25
N LYS A 546 -10.45 -3.97 20.60
CA LYS A 546 -9.32 -4.07 19.65
C LYS A 546 -8.48 -5.31 19.93
N THR A 547 -8.36 -6.17 18.91
CA THR A 547 -7.60 -7.43 18.96
C THR A 547 -6.20 -7.33 18.37
N GLY A 548 -5.89 -6.23 17.66
CA GLY A 548 -4.58 -6.02 17.03
C GLY A 548 -3.58 -5.35 17.97
N SER A 549 -2.57 -4.68 17.39
CA SER A 549 -1.59 -3.90 18.15
C SER A 549 -2.26 -2.92 19.11
N PRO A 550 -1.77 -2.80 20.37
CA PRO A 550 -2.36 -1.92 21.37
C PRO A 550 -2.49 -0.48 20.87
N ARG A 551 -3.63 0.14 21.13
CA ARG A 551 -3.90 1.54 20.80
C ARG A 551 -3.48 2.43 21.97
N SER A 552 -2.86 3.56 21.64
CA SER A 552 -2.42 4.58 22.61
C SER A 552 -3.56 5.56 22.94
N GLU A 553 -3.36 6.38 23.98
CA GLU A 553 -4.26 7.51 24.28
C GLU A 553 -4.41 8.47 23.10
N LEU A 554 -3.33 8.67 22.33
CA LEU A 554 -3.34 9.54 21.16
C LEU A 554 -4.25 8.97 20.06
N ASP A 555 -4.24 7.64 19.88
CA ASP A 555 -5.13 6.96 18.94
C ASP A 555 -6.58 7.11 19.39
N ALA A 556 -6.89 6.91 20.65
CA ALA A 556 -8.24 7.10 21.19
C ALA A 556 -8.69 8.57 21.03
N LYS A 557 -7.82 9.55 21.32
CA LYS A 557 -8.12 10.98 21.14
C LYS A 557 -8.35 11.38 19.68
N LYS A 558 -7.67 10.74 18.73
CA LYS A 558 -7.77 11.03 17.29
C LYS A 558 -8.78 10.17 16.54
N SER A 559 -9.34 9.13 17.15
CA SER A 559 -10.25 8.20 16.51
C SER A 559 -11.52 8.90 16.02
N LEU A 560 -11.71 8.93 14.70
CA LEU A 560 -12.95 9.42 14.09
C LEU A 560 -14.08 8.42 14.32
N GLN A 561 -13.81 7.12 14.33
CA GLN A 561 -14.76 6.07 14.64
C GLN A 561 -15.45 6.30 15.99
N LEU A 562 -14.67 6.56 17.06
CA LEU A 562 -15.24 6.88 18.38
C LEU A 562 -16.06 8.18 18.35
N SER A 563 -15.65 9.17 17.57
CA SER A 563 -16.41 10.41 17.41
C SER A 563 -17.75 10.18 16.71
N ILE A 564 -17.76 9.33 15.67
CA ILE A 564 -19.00 8.91 14.98
C ILE A 564 -19.95 8.18 15.95
N TYR A 565 -19.41 7.27 16.77
CA TYR A 565 -20.19 6.56 17.78
C TYR A 565 -20.78 7.51 18.83
N ALA A 566 -19.99 8.48 19.30
CA ALA A 566 -20.48 9.49 20.25
C ALA A 566 -21.61 10.33 19.65
N ILE A 567 -21.49 10.73 18.38
CA ILE A 567 -22.56 11.45 17.68
C ILE A 567 -23.82 10.59 17.59
N ALA A 568 -23.67 9.32 17.19
CA ALA A 568 -24.82 8.42 17.04
C ALA A 568 -25.55 8.15 18.37
N VAL A 569 -24.80 7.96 19.46
CA VAL A 569 -25.36 7.76 20.81
C VAL A 569 -26.11 9.00 21.27
N ARG A 570 -25.56 10.19 21.04
CA ARG A 570 -26.18 11.47 21.39
C ARG A 570 -27.49 11.69 20.63
N ASP A 571 -27.45 11.49 19.32
CA ASP A 571 -28.57 11.83 18.44
C ASP A 571 -29.70 10.78 18.47
N GLN A 572 -29.37 9.49 18.65
CA GLN A 572 -30.37 8.41 18.54
C GLN A 572 -30.76 7.77 19.86
N LEU A 573 -29.84 7.74 20.83
CA LEU A 573 -30.15 7.17 22.15
C LEU A 573 -30.45 8.24 23.19
N GLU A 574 -30.30 9.51 22.84
CA GLU A 574 -30.48 10.66 23.74
C GLU A 574 -29.65 10.50 25.04
N ARG A 575 -28.41 9.97 24.90
CA ARG A 575 -27.48 9.75 26.02
C ARG A 575 -26.25 10.62 25.87
N ASP A 576 -25.54 10.85 26.99
CA ASP A 576 -24.36 11.67 27.06
C ASP A 576 -23.10 10.78 27.09
N PRO A 577 -22.38 10.60 25.98
CA PRO A 577 -21.21 9.74 25.93
C PRO A 577 -19.99 10.46 26.55
N VAL A 578 -19.87 10.37 27.87
CA VAL A 578 -18.82 11.04 28.65
C VAL A 578 -17.49 10.28 28.62
N ARG A 579 -17.51 8.99 28.26
CA ARG A 579 -16.31 8.15 28.14
C ARG A 579 -16.34 7.36 26.86
N LEU A 580 -15.22 7.41 26.11
CA LEU A 580 -15.00 6.68 24.86
C LEU A 580 -13.77 5.83 25.02
N THR A 581 -13.92 4.52 24.99
CA THR A 581 -12.91 3.55 25.38
C THR A 581 -12.52 2.68 24.16
N LEU A 582 -11.22 2.64 23.84
CA LEU A 582 -10.62 1.56 23.06
C LEU A 582 -10.12 0.51 24.05
N TYR A 583 -10.68 -0.69 24.02
CA TYR A 583 -10.27 -1.75 24.90
C TYR A 583 -9.28 -2.67 24.18
N ASN A 584 -7.99 -2.59 24.54
CA ASN A 584 -6.93 -3.42 23.97
C ASN A 584 -7.00 -4.83 24.58
N LEU A 585 -7.47 -5.82 23.84
CA LEU A 585 -7.58 -7.20 24.35
C LEU A 585 -6.22 -7.85 24.55
N SER A 586 -5.24 -7.53 23.72
CA SER A 586 -3.87 -8.09 23.82
C SER A 586 -3.14 -7.72 25.10
N THR A 587 -3.37 -6.50 25.65
CA THR A 587 -2.81 -6.04 26.93
C THR A 587 -3.84 -6.05 28.06
N ASN A 588 -5.10 -6.32 27.76
CA ASN A 588 -6.23 -6.25 28.65
C ASN A 588 -6.38 -4.87 29.33
N GLU A 589 -6.13 -3.79 28.58
CA GLU A 589 -6.13 -2.42 29.08
C GLU A 589 -7.12 -1.53 28.33
N PRO A 590 -7.98 -0.79 29.09
CA PRO A 590 -8.84 0.23 28.51
C PRO A 590 -8.06 1.53 28.30
N VAL A 591 -8.18 2.13 27.12
CA VAL A 591 -7.64 3.45 26.80
C VAL A 591 -8.79 4.42 26.56
N CYS A 592 -8.98 5.36 27.49
CA CYS A 592 -10.13 6.23 27.52
C CYS A 592 -9.86 7.61 26.87
N SER A 593 -10.89 8.18 26.29
CA SER A 593 -10.89 9.55 25.80
C SER A 593 -12.27 10.19 25.96
N THR A 594 -12.34 11.49 25.77
CA THR A 594 -13.60 12.26 25.79
C THR A 594 -13.71 13.09 24.51
N ARG A 595 -14.89 13.64 24.23
CA ARG A 595 -15.10 14.57 23.12
C ARG A 595 -15.88 15.80 23.60
N SER A 596 -15.33 16.97 23.31
CA SER A 596 -16.09 18.21 23.48
C SER A 596 -17.07 18.40 22.32
N ASP A 597 -18.07 19.26 22.51
CA ASP A 597 -19.02 19.59 21.45
C ASP A 597 -18.33 20.14 20.21
N LYS A 598 -17.29 20.95 20.39
CA LYS A 598 -16.47 21.46 19.30
C LYS A 598 -15.83 20.32 18.48
N GLN A 599 -15.27 19.30 19.15
CA GLN A 599 -14.67 18.15 18.48
C GLN A 599 -15.72 17.30 17.73
N LEU A 600 -16.95 17.18 18.25
CA LEU A 600 -18.02 16.48 17.55
C LEU A 600 -18.50 17.25 16.31
N ILE A 601 -18.56 18.59 16.38
CA ILE A 601 -18.86 19.44 15.22
C ILE A 601 -17.76 19.30 14.16
N GLU A 602 -16.49 19.36 14.56
CA GLU A 602 -15.36 19.14 13.66
C GLU A 602 -15.37 17.75 13.01
N ALA A 603 -15.74 16.71 13.78
CA ALA A 603 -15.90 15.35 13.25
C ALA A 603 -17.02 15.28 12.19
N ARG A 604 -18.18 15.94 12.44
CA ARG A 604 -19.25 16.05 11.43
C ARG A 604 -18.76 16.73 10.15
N GLY A 605 -17.99 17.83 10.28
CA GLY A 605 -17.41 18.54 9.15
C GLY A 605 -16.48 17.66 8.31
N LYS A 606 -15.59 16.88 8.96
CA LYS A 606 -14.71 15.92 8.28
C LYS A 606 -15.47 14.82 7.53
N ILE A 607 -16.56 14.32 8.10
CA ILE A 607 -17.37 13.28 7.45
C ILE A 607 -18.07 13.85 6.20
N LEU A 608 -18.59 15.07 6.28
CA LEU A 608 -19.18 15.76 5.13
C LEU A 608 -18.14 16.03 4.04
N GLU A 609 -16.94 16.49 4.41
CA GLU A 609 -15.82 16.68 3.46
C GLU A 609 -15.47 15.38 2.73
N VAL A 610 -15.39 14.25 3.45
CA VAL A 610 -15.14 12.93 2.84
C VAL A 610 -16.27 12.58 1.86
N ALA A 611 -17.52 12.84 2.21
CA ALA A 611 -18.68 12.57 1.34
C ALA A 611 -18.61 13.42 0.05
N ASP A 612 -18.24 14.69 0.17
CA ASP A 612 -18.10 15.60 -0.98
C ASP A 612 -16.93 15.18 -1.89
N GLN A 613 -15.79 14.79 -1.33
CA GLN A 613 -14.67 14.26 -2.09
C GLN A 613 -15.05 12.96 -2.84
N ILE A 614 -15.82 12.07 -2.21
CA ILE A 614 -16.31 10.84 -2.84
C ILE A 614 -17.24 11.18 -4.02
N ARG A 615 -18.15 12.15 -3.87
CA ARG A 615 -19.04 12.63 -4.93
C ARG A 615 -18.29 13.26 -6.08
N ALA A 616 -17.25 14.02 -5.76
CA ALA A 616 -16.35 14.61 -6.75
C ALA A 616 -15.45 13.58 -7.47
N GLY A 617 -15.53 12.29 -7.10
CA GLY A 617 -14.68 11.25 -7.70
C GLY A 617 -13.19 11.39 -7.34
N HIS A 618 -12.87 12.06 -6.24
CA HIS A 618 -11.49 12.33 -5.84
C HIS A 618 -10.91 11.19 -4.99
N PHE A 619 -10.09 10.33 -5.61
CA PHE A 619 -9.50 9.14 -4.95
C PHE A 619 -7.99 9.05 -5.16
N PRO A 620 -7.20 10.07 -4.75
CA PRO A 620 -5.76 10.01 -4.89
C PRO A 620 -5.16 8.88 -4.04
N PRO A 621 -4.17 8.15 -4.55
CA PRO A 621 -3.40 7.23 -3.73
C PRO A 621 -2.67 8.02 -2.63
N LYS A 622 -2.59 7.43 -1.43
CA LYS A 622 -1.89 8.02 -0.29
C LYS A 622 -0.83 7.03 0.20
N PRO A 623 0.31 6.95 -0.51
CA PRO A 623 1.35 6.00 -0.19
C PRO A 623 1.96 6.27 1.18
N GLY A 624 2.22 5.21 1.94
CA GLY A 624 2.77 5.31 3.28
C GLY A 624 2.88 3.98 3.99
N PHE A 625 2.90 4.01 5.31
CA PHE A 625 2.94 2.79 6.14
C PHE A 625 1.76 1.84 5.87
N VAL A 626 0.59 2.40 5.52
CA VAL A 626 -0.62 1.64 5.16
C VAL A 626 -0.38 0.68 3.99
N CYS A 627 0.56 1.00 3.08
CA CYS A 627 0.82 0.16 1.91
C CYS A 627 1.51 -1.17 2.24
N ARG A 628 2.21 -1.27 3.37
CA ARG A 628 2.91 -2.51 3.75
C ARG A 628 1.96 -3.70 3.89
N ASN A 629 0.76 -3.45 4.43
CA ASN A 629 -0.26 -4.46 4.65
C ASN A 629 -1.50 -4.22 3.80
N CYS A 630 -1.37 -3.49 2.68
CA CYS A 630 -2.49 -3.21 1.80
C CYS A 630 -2.69 -4.35 0.81
N GLU A 631 -3.85 -4.98 0.87
CA GLU A 631 -4.25 -6.07 -0.02
C GLU A 631 -4.32 -5.65 -1.50
N PHE A 632 -4.50 -4.35 -1.77
CA PHE A 632 -4.64 -3.82 -3.13
C PHE A 632 -3.32 -3.45 -3.81
N VAL A 633 -2.17 -3.65 -3.17
CA VAL A 633 -0.86 -3.40 -3.79
C VAL A 633 -0.74 -4.04 -5.18
N PRO A 634 -1.23 -5.27 -5.42
CA PRO A 634 -1.15 -5.90 -6.74
C PRO A 634 -1.92 -5.17 -7.86
N ILE A 635 -2.93 -4.36 -7.53
CA ILE A 635 -3.77 -3.62 -8.50
C ILE A 635 -3.72 -2.11 -8.29
N CYS A 636 -2.91 -1.62 -7.35
CA CYS A 636 -2.81 -0.20 -7.04
C CYS A 636 -1.89 0.50 -8.04
N PRO A 637 -2.36 1.57 -8.71
CA PRO A 637 -1.56 2.29 -9.70
C PRO A 637 -0.30 2.93 -9.12
N GLU A 638 -0.27 3.24 -7.81
CA GLU A 638 0.90 3.83 -7.15
C GLU A 638 2.07 2.86 -7.03
N HIS A 639 1.82 1.57 -7.10
CA HIS A 639 2.83 0.51 -7.05
C HIS A 639 3.16 -0.08 -8.41
N GLU A 640 2.53 0.39 -9.47
CA GLU A 640 2.78 -0.03 -10.85
C GLU A 640 3.53 1.07 -11.60
N HIS A 641 4.84 1.01 -11.58
CA HIS A 641 5.66 1.93 -12.36
C HIS A 641 6.27 1.20 -13.56
N PRO A 642 6.24 1.82 -14.74
CA PRO A 642 6.99 1.29 -15.87
C PRO A 642 8.48 1.36 -15.51
N VAL A 643 9.16 0.27 -15.74
CA VAL A 643 10.58 0.15 -15.42
C VAL A 643 11.43 0.83 -16.48
N THR A 644 10.90 0.95 -17.70
CA THR A 644 11.65 1.50 -18.85
C THR A 644 10.68 2.06 -19.91
N ILE A 645 11.01 3.23 -20.47
CA ILE A 645 10.34 3.76 -21.66
C ILE A 645 11.34 3.77 -22.82
N ARG A 646 10.94 3.25 -23.99
CA ARG A 646 11.67 3.49 -25.25
C ARG A 646 11.29 4.87 -25.76
N PRO A 647 12.25 5.68 -26.27
CA PRO A 647 11.91 6.86 -27.05
C PRO A 647 11.07 6.43 -28.26
N ALA A 648 9.98 7.14 -28.52
CA ALA A 648 9.19 6.91 -29.72
C ALA A 648 10.14 7.06 -30.93
N THR A 649 10.33 5.99 -31.69
CA THR A 649 10.99 6.09 -32.98
C THR A 649 10.09 6.96 -33.87
N ARG A 650 10.47 8.21 -34.10
CA ARG A 650 9.87 9.01 -35.15
C ARG A 650 10.08 8.24 -36.46
N ARG A 651 8.99 7.75 -37.06
CA ARG A 651 8.94 7.38 -38.46
C ARG A 651 8.77 8.63 -39.29
#